data_0b4ccbabb141425eb5bd7b88ab9c65ef
#
_entry.id   0b4ccbabb141425eb5bd7b88ab9c65ef
#
_cell.length_a   1.000
_cell.length_b   1.000
_cell.length_c   1.000
_cell.angle_alpha   90.00
_cell.angle_beta   90.00
_cell.angle_gamma   90.00
#
_symmetry.space_group_name_H-M   'P 1'
#
loop_
_entity.id
_entity.type
_entity.pdbx_description
1 polymer ?
#
loop_
_entity_poly.entity_id
_entity_poly.type
_entity_poly.pdbx_seq_one_letter_code
_entity_poly.pdbx_strand_id
1 'polypeptide(L)'
;IRMEADRPEGQSPTGQALRTGEPVIVNRFQNAPALGPWGGLAVQAGINAAAAFPIPVSGVVFGPLSLSVYAREPDFFDDVVVGLLRELVGDVGYALSQMERDRAFDAARAERDLLSEVVEYTPDYIGITDTDGNEVYRNATAREWSQLSGEVSRSIRDAHPEWAWERVRDIALPAARRHGLWQGETAFLDEQAQEIPVSQVIIAHRDSKGEVRHLSTVARDIRDLKSAYAEIERQAHFDPVTGLANRQLLRQRLEGRLASTRQRGTAGCLLVMDLDRFKDVNDALGHGTGDRLLRTIARRLQRLAGREATVARLAADEFVILPEWEWPDPHEAAEEGLELARRLHEGIARVHRVAGHGVFVEASIGVTCFAGREDEGAEGLLTRADVAMYEAKGEGGGARVFEPWMLDRVHRRHRLESRLRHALEADELFLHYQPQVDLRDESLIGGEALVRWQPPGEEAISPGEFIPVAEESGLVLPLGERVLDLALGELRGWLDGGCVCPEHGIAVNVSPHQFRLADFVDRVEAALERHGVPPRALTLEITEGAVVRDLGDTIAKMNALRELGVTFAMDDFGTGYSSLSQLRQLPLDALKVDRAFIRGVNEQPRSAALVGTILDMARNMELYAIAEGVETPAERDFVAERGCEAYQGFLHARPMAGEDFARRLRAR
;
A
#
# COMPACT_ATOMS: atom_id res chain seq x y z
N ILE A 1 32.41 -61.19 -22.16
CA ILE A 1 33.08 -62.50 -21.90
C ILE A 1 34.03 -62.24 -20.74
N ARG A 2 33.88 -62.99 -19.62
CA ARG A 2 34.84 -62.97 -18.52
C ARG A 2 36.05 -63.74 -18.95
N MET A 3 37.23 -63.10 -18.97
CA MET A 3 38.46 -63.65 -19.50
C MET A 3 39.36 -64.31 -18.43
N GLU A 4 38.83 -64.57 -17.23
CA GLU A 4 39.55 -65.18 -16.12
C GLU A 4 39.87 -66.66 -16.47
N ALA A 5 41.13 -67.07 -16.28
CA ALA A 5 41.64 -68.39 -16.70
C ALA A 5 40.99 -69.57 -15.96
N ASP A 6 40.41 -69.34 -14.79
CA ASP A 6 39.73 -70.32 -13.92
C ASP A 6 38.24 -70.53 -14.27
N ARG A 7 37.72 -69.73 -15.21
CA ARG A 7 36.32 -69.83 -15.65
C ARG A 7 36.18 -70.51 -17.00
N PRO A 8 35.06 -71.23 -17.24
CA PRO A 8 34.87 -71.93 -18.50
C PRO A 8 34.99 -71.04 -19.73
N GLU A 9 34.44 -69.84 -19.68
CA GLU A 9 34.49 -68.86 -20.80
C GLU A 9 35.91 -68.43 -21.13
N GLY A 10 36.75 -68.26 -20.09
CA GLY A 10 38.17 -67.89 -20.27
C GLY A 10 39.05 -69.01 -20.83
N GLN A 11 38.57 -70.24 -20.75
CA GLN A 11 39.24 -71.43 -21.32
C GLN A 11 38.89 -71.69 -22.80
N SER A 12 37.88 -70.98 -23.35
CA SER A 12 37.55 -71.08 -24.78
C SER A 12 38.73 -70.56 -25.64
N PRO A 13 38.82 -70.97 -26.92
CA PRO A 13 39.83 -70.41 -27.83
C PRO A 13 39.78 -68.89 -27.91
N THR A 14 38.55 -68.33 -27.92
CA THR A 14 38.31 -66.88 -27.91
C THR A 14 38.81 -66.21 -26.62
N GLY A 15 38.48 -66.79 -25.44
CA GLY A 15 38.93 -66.27 -24.14
C GLY A 15 40.45 -66.36 -23.99
N GLN A 16 41.06 -67.40 -24.49
CA GLN A 16 42.49 -67.56 -24.49
C GLN A 16 43.18 -66.51 -25.42
N ALA A 17 42.71 -66.36 -26.68
CA ALA A 17 43.24 -65.40 -27.64
C ALA A 17 43.14 -63.95 -27.11
N LEU A 18 41.98 -63.54 -26.51
CA LEU A 18 41.80 -62.24 -25.91
C LEU A 18 42.71 -61.98 -24.69
N ARG A 19 42.98 -63.04 -23.90
CA ARG A 19 43.85 -62.89 -22.72
C ARG A 19 45.32 -62.86 -23.05
N THR A 20 45.75 -63.71 -24.03
CA THR A 20 47.21 -63.83 -24.41
C THR A 20 47.60 -62.78 -25.43
N GLY A 21 46.66 -62.21 -26.16
CA GLY A 21 46.93 -61.33 -27.30
C GLY A 21 47.48 -62.09 -28.53
N GLU A 22 47.47 -63.40 -28.49
CA GLU A 22 47.97 -64.26 -29.55
C GLU A 22 46.87 -65.14 -30.15
N PRO A 23 46.97 -65.49 -31.45
CA PRO A 23 46.00 -66.38 -32.06
C PRO A 23 46.03 -67.75 -31.44
N VAL A 24 44.80 -68.28 -31.15
CA VAL A 24 44.62 -69.65 -30.62
C VAL A 24 43.94 -70.51 -31.69
N ILE A 25 44.66 -71.53 -32.17
CA ILE A 25 44.24 -72.45 -33.23
C ILE A 25 44.12 -73.83 -32.66
N VAL A 26 42.92 -74.40 -32.82
CA VAL A 26 42.58 -75.80 -32.39
C VAL A 26 42.09 -76.58 -33.60
N ASN A 27 42.97 -77.33 -34.23
CA ASN A 27 42.67 -78.08 -35.46
C ASN A 27 41.90 -79.45 -35.22
N ARG A 28 41.94 -79.93 -33.98
CA ARG A 28 41.17 -81.17 -33.59
C ARG A 28 40.65 -81.02 -32.16
N PHE A 29 39.38 -80.74 -31.97
CA PHE A 29 38.78 -80.63 -30.63
C PHE A 29 38.86 -81.94 -29.81
N GLN A 30 38.84 -83.08 -30.50
CA GLN A 30 38.95 -84.40 -29.85
C GLN A 30 40.27 -84.62 -29.13
N ASN A 31 41.32 -83.90 -29.51
CA ASN A 31 42.71 -84.01 -29.00
C ASN A 31 43.15 -82.78 -28.19
N ALA A 32 42.19 -81.93 -27.75
CA ALA A 32 42.48 -80.67 -27.06
C ALA A 32 41.95 -80.64 -25.60
N PRO A 33 42.51 -81.42 -24.67
CA PRO A 33 42.06 -81.53 -23.27
C PRO A 33 42.20 -80.16 -22.50
N ALA A 34 43.00 -79.25 -22.98
CA ALA A 34 43.22 -77.97 -22.36
C ALA A 34 42.07 -76.93 -22.52
N LEU A 35 41.05 -77.28 -23.28
CA LEU A 35 39.87 -76.43 -23.53
C LEU A 35 38.73 -76.65 -22.58
N GLY A 36 38.90 -77.47 -21.55
CA GLY A 36 37.89 -77.71 -20.53
C GLY A 36 36.53 -78.11 -21.11
N PRO A 37 35.41 -77.55 -20.66
CA PRO A 37 34.07 -77.89 -21.12
C PRO A 37 33.81 -77.62 -22.61
N TRP A 38 34.57 -76.75 -23.24
CA TRP A 38 34.34 -76.30 -24.64
C TRP A 38 34.67 -77.38 -25.66
N GLY A 39 35.58 -78.29 -25.36
CA GLY A 39 35.94 -79.38 -26.26
C GLY A 39 34.74 -80.32 -26.48
N GLY A 40 34.03 -80.69 -25.43
CA GLY A 40 32.84 -81.52 -25.49
C GLY A 40 31.65 -80.86 -26.19
N LEU A 41 31.40 -79.60 -25.91
CA LEU A 41 30.36 -78.79 -26.53
C LEU A 41 30.56 -78.61 -28.03
N ALA A 42 31.80 -78.36 -28.44
CA ALA A 42 32.17 -78.17 -29.85
C ALA A 42 31.91 -79.45 -30.65
N VAL A 43 32.33 -80.63 -30.12
CA VAL A 43 32.10 -81.92 -30.76
C VAL A 43 30.60 -82.23 -30.89
N GLN A 44 29.78 -81.93 -29.86
CA GLN A 44 28.33 -82.06 -29.93
C GLN A 44 27.69 -81.14 -30.97
N ALA A 45 28.22 -79.97 -31.18
CA ALA A 45 27.78 -79.03 -32.21
C ALA A 45 28.33 -79.31 -33.61
N GLY A 46 29.11 -80.38 -33.78
CA GLY A 46 29.70 -80.81 -35.05
C GLY A 46 30.88 -79.91 -35.47
N ILE A 47 31.50 -79.17 -34.52
CA ILE A 47 32.65 -78.33 -34.74
C ILE A 47 33.91 -79.18 -34.41
N ASN A 48 34.79 -79.36 -35.40
CA ASN A 48 36.00 -80.14 -35.24
C ASN A 48 37.28 -79.27 -35.19
N ALA A 49 37.22 -78.04 -35.66
CA ALA A 49 38.34 -77.13 -35.59
C ALA A 49 37.84 -75.68 -35.28
N ALA A 50 38.65 -74.91 -34.60
CA ALA A 50 38.39 -73.45 -34.33
C ALA A 50 39.70 -72.69 -34.34
N ALA A 51 39.59 -71.43 -34.77
CA ALA A 51 40.67 -70.46 -34.66
C ALA A 51 40.13 -69.13 -34.10
N ALA A 52 40.79 -68.59 -33.12
CA ALA A 52 40.44 -67.27 -32.55
C ALA A 52 41.63 -66.31 -32.67
N PHE A 53 41.41 -65.20 -33.27
CA PHE A 53 42.43 -64.17 -33.52
C PHE A 53 42.09 -62.92 -32.74
N PRO A 54 42.92 -62.39 -31.87
CA PRO A 54 42.70 -61.10 -31.24
C PRO A 54 42.83 -59.99 -32.28
N ILE A 55 41.86 -59.08 -32.32
CA ILE A 55 41.88 -57.95 -33.22
C ILE A 55 42.69 -56.82 -32.57
N PRO A 56 43.80 -56.38 -33.19
CA PRO A 56 44.66 -55.37 -32.61
C PRO A 56 44.02 -53.98 -32.78
N VAL A 57 43.24 -53.53 -31.80
CA VAL A 57 42.62 -52.21 -31.74
C VAL A 57 43.35 -51.40 -30.69
N SER A 58 43.82 -50.21 -31.08
CA SER A 58 44.45 -49.25 -30.17
C SER A 58 43.37 -48.25 -29.69
N GLY A 59 42.73 -48.54 -28.56
CA GLY A 59 41.71 -47.66 -27.98
C GLY A 59 40.87 -48.35 -26.89
N VAL A 60 40.13 -47.57 -26.13
CA VAL A 60 39.37 -48.02 -24.93
C VAL A 60 37.91 -48.27 -25.25
N VAL A 61 37.38 -47.79 -26.39
CA VAL A 61 35.94 -47.78 -26.69
C VAL A 61 35.39 -49.16 -26.99
N PHE A 62 36.12 -49.99 -27.74
CA PHE A 62 35.66 -51.28 -28.16
C PHE A 62 36.04 -52.44 -27.19
N GLY A 63 36.95 -52.20 -26.24
CA GLY A 63 37.51 -53.27 -25.42
C GLY A 63 38.24 -54.35 -26.25
N PRO A 64 38.65 -55.47 -25.65
CA PRO A 64 39.32 -56.53 -26.35
C PRO A 64 38.37 -57.27 -27.30
N LEU A 65 38.67 -57.28 -28.58
CA LEU A 65 37.92 -57.93 -29.64
C LEU A 65 38.65 -59.11 -30.20
N SER A 66 37.94 -60.13 -30.68
CA SER A 66 38.52 -61.24 -31.42
C SER A 66 37.62 -61.69 -32.56
N LEU A 67 38.21 -62.16 -33.61
CA LEU A 67 37.56 -62.92 -34.66
C LEU A 67 37.70 -64.40 -34.34
N SER A 68 36.57 -65.09 -34.16
CA SER A 68 36.53 -66.55 -33.96
C SER A 68 35.88 -67.23 -35.12
N VAL A 69 36.56 -68.17 -35.72
CA VAL A 69 36.11 -68.94 -36.88
C VAL A 69 36.08 -70.41 -36.46
N TYR A 70 34.99 -71.10 -36.87
CA TYR A 70 34.76 -72.49 -36.54
C TYR A 70 34.57 -73.33 -37.82
N ALA A 71 35.15 -74.54 -37.86
CA ALA A 71 35.06 -75.47 -38.99
C ALA A 71 34.56 -76.84 -38.58
N ARG A 72 33.84 -77.49 -39.49
CA ARG A 72 33.37 -78.93 -39.31
C ARG A 72 34.41 -79.92 -39.68
N GLU A 73 35.36 -79.54 -40.54
CA GLU A 73 36.44 -80.41 -40.98
C GLU A 73 37.63 -80.29 -39.98
N PRO A 74 38.16 -81.44 -39.52
CA PRO A 74 39.42 -81.41 -38.77
C PRO A 74 40.56 -80.94 -39.66
N ASP A 75 41.61 -80.35 -39.05
CA ASP A 75 42.77 -79.76 -39.73
C ASP A 75 42.45 -78.66 -40.76
N PHE A 76 41.32 -78.02 -40.64
CA PHE A 76 40.89 -76.96 -41.54
C PHE A 76 41.82 -75.69 -41.53
N PHE A 77 42.39 -75.38 -40.41
CA PHE A 77 43.21 -74.16 -40.25
C PHE A 77 44.70 -74.54 -40.57
N ASP A 78 44.98 -74.65 -41.86
CA ASP A 78 46.36 -74.76 -42.37
C ASP A 78 47.04 -73.37 -42.38
N ASP A 79 48.34 -73.35 -42.71
CA ASP A 79 49.13 -72.12 -42.73
C ASP A 79 48.57 -71.05 -43.67
N VAL A 80 47.93 -71.44 -44.77
CA VAL A 80 47.32 -70.52 -45.74
C VAL A 80 46.09 -69.88 -45.17
N VAL A 81 45.13 -70.64 -44.59
CA VAL A 81 43.93 -70.17 -43.96
C VAL A 81 44.25 -69.29 -42.75
N VAL A 82 45.18 -69.70 -41.93
CA VAL A 82 45.67 -68.90 -40.78
C VAL A 82 46.31 -67.60 -41.24
N GLY A 83 47.05 -67.61 -42.33
CA GLY A 83 47.65 -66.39 -42.92
C GLY A 83 46.60 -65.38 -43.38
N LEU A 84 45.61 -65.86 -44.15
CA LEU A 84 44.45 -65.02 -44.58
C LEU A 84 43.65 -64.45 -43.44
N LEU A 85 43.37 -65.23 -42.41
CA LEU A 85 42.62 -64.74 -41.22
C LEU A 85 43.41 -63.71 -40.41
N ARG A 86 44.76 -63.87 -40.34
CA ARG A 86 45.64 -62.90 -39.69
C ARG A 86 45.69 -61.57 -40.45
N GLU A 87 45.73 -61.60 -41.79
CA GLU A 87 45.61 -60.41 -42.62
C GLU A 87 44.29 -59.70 -42.46
N LEU A 88 43.19 -60.48 -42.55
CA LEU A 88 41.83 -59.94 -42.30
C LEU A 88 41.68 -59.25 -40.95
N VAL A 89 42.19 -59.89 -39.89
CA VAL A 89 42.18 -59.34 -38.53
C VAL A 89 43.00 -58.08 -38.41
N GLY A 90 44.13 -58.00 -39.12
CA GLY A 90 44.97 -56.80 -39.21
C GLY A 90 44.23 -55.63 -39.87
N ASP A 91 43.59 -55.89 -41.02
CA ASP A 91 42.80 -54.91 -41.74
C ASP A 91 41.59 -54.37 -40.92
N VAL A 92 40.86 -55.28 -40.27
CA VAL A 92 39.75 -54.92 -39.36
C VAL A 92 40.25 -54.09 -38.17
N GLY A 93 41.38 -54.47 -37.56
CA GLY A 93 42.00 -53.73 -36.46
C GLY A 93 42.41 -52.31 -36.88
N TYR A 94 43.00 -52.20 -38.06
CA TYR A 94 43.39 -50.90 -38.61
C TYR A 94 42.16 -50.01 -38.87
N ALA A 95 41.12 -50.54 -39.52
CA ALA A 95 39.91 -49.79 -39.82
C ALA A 95 39.21 -49.31 -38.53
N LEU A 96 39.08 -50.16 -37.50
CA LEU A 96 38.53 -49.80 -36.22
C LEU A 96 39.34 -48.71 -35.50
N SER A 97 40.65 -48.81 -35.55
CA SER A 97 41.55 -47.80 -34.93
C SER A 97 41.50 -46.44 -35.66
N GLN A 98 41.25 -46.42 -36.96
CA GLN A 98 40.98 -45.16 -37.69
C GLN A 98 39.63 -44.56 -37.29
N MET A 99 38.57 -45.38 -37.24
CA MET A 99 37.24 -44.87 -36.80
C MET A 99 37.28 -44.30 -35.39
N GLU A 100 38.04 -44.83 -34.46
CA GLU A 100 38.20 -44.25 -33.12
C GLU A 100 38.91 -42.90 -33.14
N ARG A 101 39.98 -42.77 -33.92
CA ARG A 101 40.71 -41.52 -34.09
C ARG A 101 39.84 -40.42 -34.69
N ASP A 102 39.08 -40.74 -35.74
CA ASP A 102 38.16 -39.82 -36.39
C ASP A 102 37.06 -39.35 -35.44
N ARG A 103 36.48 -40.26 -34.67
CA ARG A 103 35.47 -39.92 -33.63
C ARG A 103 36.05 -39.03 -32.53
N ALA A 104 37.25 -39.30 -32.04
CA ALA A 104 37.90 -38.48 -31.02
C ALA A 104 38.22 -37.08 -31.57
N PHE A 105 38.62 -36.98 -32.84
CA PHE A 105 38.88 -35.72 -33.50
C PHE A 105 37.61 -34.92 -33.70
N ASP A 106 36.52 -35.56 -34.18
CA ASP A 106 35.21 -34.90 -34.36
C ASP A 106 34.62 -34.44 -33.04
N ALA A 107 34.74 -35.24 -31.98
CA ALA A 107 34.29 -34.87 -30.65
C ALA A 107 35.06 -33.65 -30.11
N ALA A 108 36.38 -33.63 -30.20
CA ALA A 108 37.20 -32.51 -29.79
C ALA A 108 36.94 -31.24 -30.62
N ARG A 109 36.66 -31.43 -31.91
CA ARG A 109 36.25 -30.32 -32.79
C ARG A 109 34.89 -29.75 -32.39
N ALA A 110 33.89 -30.61 -32.21
CA ALA A 110 32.57 -30.20 -31.78
C ALA A 110 32.57 -29.46 -30.43
N GLU A 111 33.35 -29.94 -29.46
CA GLU A 111 33.54 -29.31 -28.17
C GLU A 111 34.18 -27.91 -28.31
N ARG A 112 35.23 -27.80 -29.13
CA ARG A 112 35.90 -26.52 -29.40
C ARG A 112 34.95 -25.55 -30.10
N ASP A 113 34.18 -26.00 -31.11
CA ASP A 113 33.25 -25.16 -31.87
C ASP A 113 32.11 -24.67 -30.98
N LEU A 114 31.56 -25.52 -30.08
CA LEU A 114 30.58 -25.15 -29.07
C LEU A 114 31.12 -24.09 -28.11
N LEU A 115 32.31 -24.27 -27.56
CA LEU A 115 32.94 -23.29 -26.66
C LEU A 115 33.20 -21.96 -27.39
N SER A 116 33.58 -22.01 -28.66
CA SER A 116 33.75 -20.81 -29.50
C SER A 116 32.44 -20.06 -29.70
N GLU A 117 31.34 -20.77 -29.97
CA GLU A 117 30.01 -20.16 -30.09
C GLU A 117 29.55 -19.50 -28.77
N VAL A 118 29.72 -20.16 -27.63
CA VAL A 118 29.37 -19.60 -26.32
C VAL A 118 30.13 -18.31 -26.05
N VAL A 119 31.42 -18.26 -26.33
CA VAL A 119 32.24 -17.05 -26.15
C VAL A 119 31.84 -15.97 -27.14
N GLU A 120 31.56 -16.33 -28.40
CA GLU A 120 31.23 -15.40 -29.48
C GLU A 120 29.91 -14.65 -29.24
N TYR A 121 28.87 -15.37 -28.76
CA TYR A 121 27.52 -14.84 -28.62
C TYR A 121 27.13 -14.46 -27.19
N THR A 122 28.03 -14.52 -26.23
CA THR A 122 27.76 -14.00 -24.87
C THR A 122 27.48 -12.50 -24.93
N PRO A 123 26.52 -11.98 -24.13
CA PRO A 123 26.26 -10.53 -24.03
C PRO A 123 27.38 -9.75 -23.32
N ASP A 124 28.30 -10.45 -22.68
CA ASP A 124 29.45 -9.82 -22.04
C ASP A 124 30.55 -9.48 -23.08
N TYR A 125 31.19 -8.35 -22.92
CA TYR A 125 32.41 -8.02 -23.69
C TYR A 125 33.50 -9.00 -23.34
N ILE A 126 34.06 -9.70 -24.33
CA ILE A 126 35.25 -10.57 -24.17
C ILE A 126 36.34 -10.13 -25.15
N GLY A 127 37.48 -9.79 -24.58
CA GLY A 127 38.69 -9.45 -25.36
C GLY A 127 39.91 -10.20 -24.85
N ILE A 128 40.83 -10.55 -25.74
CA ILE A 128 42.13 -11.16 -25.43
C ILE A 128 43.22 -10.32 -26.09
N THR A 129 44.24 -9.99 -25.31
CA THR A 129 45.40 -9.27 -25.80
C THR A 129 46.70 -10.05 -25.52
N ASP A 130 47.76 -9.70 -26.24
CA ASP A 130 49.13 -10.09 -25.86
C ASP A 130 49.60 -9.27 -24.64
N THR A 131 50.85 -9.49 -24.23
CA THR A 131 51.47 -8.80 -23.10
C THR A 131 51.74 -7.32 -23.35
N ASP A 132 51.79 -6.90 -24.61
CA ASP A 132 52.02 -5.53 -25.05
C ASP A 132 50.71 -4.74 -25.23
N GLY A 133 49.56 -5.41 -25.06
CA GLY A 133 48.23 -4.82 -25.15
C GLY A 133 47.66 -4.85 -26.57
N ASN A 134 48.32 -5.57 -27.51
CA ASN A 134 47.76 -5.75 -28.86
C ASN A 134 46.65 -6.80 -28.83
N GLU A 135 45.63 -6.54 -29.60
CA GLU A 135 44.45 -7.40 -29.65
C GLU A 135 44.74 -8.72 -30.36
N VAL A 136 44.34 -9.82 -29.75
CA VAL A 136 44.39 -11.19 -30.27
C VAL A 136 43.02 -11.70 -30.64
N TYR A 137 41.99 -11.36 -29.85
CA TYR A 137 40.60 -11.81 -30.08
C TYR A 137 39.60 -10.83 -29.45
N ARG A 138 38.45 -10.68 -30.12
CA ARG A 138 37.23 -10.07 -29.60
C ARG A 138 36.02 -10.89 -29.99
N ASN A 139 35.06 -11.07 -29.09
CA ASN A 139 33.75 -11.66 -29.38
C ASN A 139 32.84 -10.67 -30.12
N ALA A 140 31.67 -11.11 -30.54
CA ALA A 140 30.68 -10.29 -31.26
C ALA A 140 30.33 -9.02 -30.49
N THR A 141 30.00 -9.13 -29.21
CA THR A 141 29.68 -8.00 -28.31
C THR A 141 30.83 -7.00 -28.20
N ALA A 142 32.03 -7.48 -28.07
CA ALA A 142 33.22 -6.60 -28.01
C ALA A 142 33.46 -5.84 -29.32
N ARG A 143 33.18 -6.47 -30.45
CA ARG A 143 33.24 -5.82 -31.77
C ARG A 143 32.12 -4.78 -31.94
N GLU A 144 30.91 -5.08 -31.50
CA GLU A 144 29.80 -4.16 -31.51
C GLU A 144 30.08 -2.89 -30.69
N TRP A 145 30.54 -3.04 -29.44
CA TRP A 145 30.91 -1.90 -28.59
C TRP A 145 32.05 -1.05 -29.16
N SER A 146 32.97 -1.63 -29.93
CA SER A 146 34.07 -0.92 -30.56
C SER A 146 33.76 -0.34 -31.93
N GLN A 147 32.77 -0.87 -32.67
CA GLN A 147 32.25 -0.24 -33.90
C GLN A 147 31.55 1.06 -33.62
N LEU A 148 31.05 1.16 -32.39
CA LEU A 148 30.47 2.37 -31.87
C LEU A 148 31.49 3.53 -31.78
N SER A 149 32.76 3.33 -31.76
CA SER A 149 33.79 4.38 -31.65
C SER A 149 34.49 4.79 -32.98
N GLY A 150 33.96 4.41 -34.14
CA GLY A 150 34.34 4.93 -35.46
C GLY A 150 35.77 4.64 -35.96
N GLU A 151 36.68 4.22 -35.12
CA GLU A 151 38.00 3.74 -35.46
C GLU A 151 38.30 2.42 -34.76
N VAL A 152 38.92 1.47 -35.45
CA VAL A 152 39.37 0.21 -34.86
C VAL A 152 40.36 0.55 -33.75
N SER A 153 39.88 0.58 -32.50
CA SER A 153 40.74 0.82 -31.34
C SER A 153 41.82 -0.27 -31.31
N ARG A 154 43.06 0.12 -31.52
CA ARG A 154 44.21 -0.79 -31.51
C ARG A 154 44.80 -0.95 -30.10
N SER A 155 44.29 -0.20 -29.14
CA SER A 155 44.82 -0.17 -27.76
C SER A 155 43.68 -0.25 -26.74
N ILE A 156 43.90 -1.04 -25.70
CA ILE A 156 43.01 -1.14 -24.53
C ILE A 156 42.73 0.25 -23.91
N ARG A 157 43.70 1.17 -23.99
CA ARG A 157 43.59 2.53 -23.45
C ARG A 157 42.41 3.30 -24.07
N ASP A 158 42.23 3.19 -25.38
CA ASP A 158 41.28 4.00 -26.12
C ASP A 158 39.82 3.61 -25.81
N ALA A 159 39.61 2.41 -25.26
CA ALA A 159 38.32 1.92 -24.86
C ALA A 159 37.85 2.44 -23.48
N HIS A 160 38.71 3.09 -22.70
CA HIS A 160 38.41 3.51 -21.32
C HIS A 160 38.47 5.03 -21.18
N PRO A 161 37.61 5.65 -20.35
CA PRO A 161 37.81 7.02 -19.89
C PRO A 161 39.06 7.10 -19.01
N GLU A 162 39.69 8.27 -18.92
CA GLU A 162 41.00 8.47 -18.29
C GLU A 162 41.08 7.85 -16.88
N TRP A 163 40.08 8.11 -16.02
CA TRP A 163 40.06 7.56 -14.66
C TRP A 163 40.00 6.02 -14.62
N ALA A 164 39.27 5.40 -15.55
CA ALA A 164 39.17 3.95 -15.64
C ALA A 164 40.45 3.35 -16.19
N TRP A 165 41.08 4.01 -17.16
CA TRP A 165 42.38 3.62 -17.67
C TRP A 165 43.47 3.66 -16.59
N GLU A 166 43.54 4.74 -15.80
CA GLU A 166 44.46 4.81 -14.67
C GLU A 166 44.27 3.62 -13.71
N ARG A 167 43.03 3.30 -13.38
CA ARG A 167 42.71 2.14 -12.54
C ARG A 167 43.13 0.80 -13.17
N VAL A 168 42.89 0.65 -14.47
CA VAL A 168 43.28 -0.56 -15.20
C VAL A 168 44.78 -0.67 -15.26
N ARG A 169 45.48 0.40 -15.64
CA ARG A 169 46.97 0.43 -15.79
C ARG A 169 47.69 0.20 -14.46
N ASP A 170 47.29 0.93 -13.41
CA ASP A 170 48.07 1.02 -12.17
C ASP A 170 47.64 -0.02 -11.12
N ILE A 171 46.43 -0.56 -11.21
CA ILE A 171 45.90 -1.52 -10.24
C ILE A 171 45.57 -2.87 -10.90
N ALA A 172 44.70 -2.86 -11.92
CA ALA A 172 44.13 -4.09 -12.44
C ALA A 172 45.12 -4.97 -13.16
N LEU A 173 45.88 -4.41 -14.12
CA LEU A 173 46.91 -5.16 -14.87
C LEU A 173 48.06 -5.69 -13.99
N PRO A 174 48.62 -4.90 -13.05
CA PRO A 174 49.63 -5.42 -12.11
C PRO A 174 49.06 -6.51 -11.20
N ALA A 175 47.82 -6.39 -10.72
CA ALA A 175 47.19 -7.40 -9.88
C ALA A 175 46.94 -8.70 -10.66
N ALA A 176 46.37 -8.62 -11.87
CA ALA A 176 46.17 -9.77 -12.73
C ALA A 176 47.48 -10.48 -13.08
N ARG A 177 48.51 -9.72 -13.42
CA ARG A 177 49.84 -10.27 -13.70
C ARG A 177 50.48 -10.95 -12.48
N ARG A 178 50.23 -10.46 -11.26
CA ARG A 178 50.79 -11.02 -10.02
C ARG A 178 50.00 -12.21 -9.50
N HIS A 179 48.67 -12.07 -9.46
CA HIS A 179 47.78 -13.02 -8.79
C HIS A 179 46.99 -13.92 -9.76
N GLY A 180 47.14 -13.71 -11.08
CA GLY A 180 46.43 -14.46 -12.11
C GLY A 180 45.08 -13.85 -12.51
N LEU A 181 44.45 -13.09 -11.61
CA LEU A 181 43.09 -12.49 -11.81
C LEU A 181 42.99 -11.16 -11.08
N TRP A 182 42.24 -10.24 -11.66
CA TRP A 182 41.70 -9.03 -11.03
C TRP A 182 40.21 -8.89 -11.37
N GLN A 183 39.42 -8.38 -10.43
CA GLN A 183 38.00 -8.05 -10.62
C GLN A 183 37.69 -6.71 -9.98
N GLY A 184 36.86 -5.89 -10.66
CA GLY A 184 36.44 -4.60 -10.15
C GLY A 184 35.54 -3.87 -11.12
N GLU A 185 34.99 -2.72 -10.68
CA GLU A 185 34.25 -1.85 -11.55
C GLU A 185 35.18 -0.90 -12.29
N THR A 186 34.91 -0.70 -13.59
CA THR A 186 35.55 0.27 -14.46
C THR A 186 34.51 0.89 -15.38
N ALA A 187 34.92 1.58 -16.43
CA ALA A 187 34.03 2.02 -17.50
C ALA A 187 34.69 1.85 -18.86
N PHE A 188 33.89 1.58 -19.88
CA PHE A 188 34.24 1.73 -21.29
C PHE A 188 33.62 3.02 -21.85
N LEU A 189 34.08 3.46 -23.01
CA LEU A 189 33.51 4.56 -23.77
C LEU A 189 32.68 4.02 -24.93
N ASP A 190 31.46 4.58 -25.11
CA ASP A 190 30.66 4.35 -26.31
C ASP A 190 31.07 5.28 -27.49
N GLU A 191 30.37 5.18 -28.65
CA GLU A 191 30.59 6.03 -29.82
C GLU A 191 30.51 7.53 -29.56
N GLN A 192 29.70 7.93 -28.57
CA GLN A 192 29.49 9.32 -28.23
C GLN A 192 30.42 9.79 -27.10
N ALA A 193 31.45 8.98 -26.80
CA ALA A 193 32.36 9.17 -25.66
C ALA A 193 31.62 9.22 -24.30
N GLN A 194 30.48 8.54 -24.20
CA GLN A 194 29.77 8.38 -22.94
C GLN A 194 30.26 7.16 -22.18
N GLU A 195 30.33 7.25 -20.88
CA GLU A 195 30.80 6.18 -20.03
C GLU A 195 29.78 5.06 -19.87
N ILE A 196 30.18 3.85 -20.23
CA ILE A 196 29.46 2.61 -19.92
C ILE A 196 30.08 1.99 -18.68
N PRO A 197 29.47 2.06 -17.50
CA PRO A 197 30.02 1.41 -16.31
C PRO A 197 29.97 -0.11 -16.49
N VAL A 198 31.07 -0.77 -16.19
CA VAL A 198 31.21 -2.23 -16.34
C VAL A 198 31.77 -2.88 -15.09
N SER A 199 31.30 -4.10 -14.82
CA SER A 199 31.97 -5.04 -13.94
C SER A 199 33.00 -5.81 -14.78
N GLN A 200 34.27 -5.56 -14.55
CA GLN A 200 35.40 -6.08 -15.36
C GLN A 200 36.22 -7.10 -14.60
N VAL A 201 36.53 -8.20 -15.26
CA VAL A 201 37.45 -9.23 -14.80
C VAL A 201 38.59 -9.29 -15.79
N ILE A 202 39.85 -9.22 -15.32
CA ILE A 202 41.05 -9.37 -16.12
C ILE A 202 41.80 -10.61 -15.65
N ILE A 203 42.09 -11.52 -16.57
CA ILE A 203 42.72 -12.81 -16.30
C ILE A 203 44.08 -12.88 -17.04
N ALA A 204 45.14 -13.25 -16.35
CA ALA A 204 46.45 -13.48 -16.94
C ALA A 204 46.66 -14.97 -17.24
N HIS A 205 46.80 -15.31 -18.52
CA HIS A 205 47.06 -16.65 -18.99
C HIS A 205 48.56 -16.90 -19.06
N ARG A 206 49.03 -17.97 -18.40
CA ARG A 206 50.45 -18.30 -18.29
C ARG A 206 50.79 -19.51 -19.16
N ASP A 207 52.01 -19.54 -19.68
CA ASP A 207 52.55 -20.70 -20.36
C ASP A 207 53.06 -21.77 -19.37
N SER A 208 53.62 -22.86 -19.91
CA SER A 208 54.17 -23.96 -19.12
C SER A 208 55.39 -23.57 -18.27
N LYS A 209 55.99 -22.38 -18.51
CA LYS A 209 57.12 -21.83 -17.74
C LYS A 209 56.72 -20.84 -16.69
N GLY A 210 55.36 -20.54 -16.60
CA GLY A 210 54.79 -19.59 -15.64
C GLY A 210 54.81 -18.15 -16.13
N GLU A 211 55.29 -17.86 -17.35
CA GLU A 211 55.26 -16.51 -17.91
C GLU A 211 53.88 -16.14 -18.47
N VAL A 212 53.45 -14.89 -18.25
CA VAL A 212 52.16 -14.39 -18.80
C VAL A 212 52.29 -14.27 -20.31
N ARG A 213 51.43 -14.96 -21.04
CA ARG A 213 51.38 -14.97 -22.50
C ARG A 213 50.26 -14.10 -23.08
N HIS A 214 49.13 -14.12 -22.45
CA HIS A 214 47.93 -13.34 -22.84
C HIS A 214 47.24 -12.79 -21.63
N LEU A 215 46.47 -11.70 -21.86
CA LEU A 215 45.52 -11.15 -20.90
C LEU A 215 44.13 -11.23 -21.52
N SER A 216 43.18 -11.79 -20.83
CA SER A 216 41.76 -11.71 -21.24
C SER A 216 40.98 -10.81 -20.32
N THR A 217 40.04 -10.08 -20.88
CA THR A 217 39.06 -9.29 -20.15
C THR A 217 37.65 -9.78 -20.43
N VAL A 218 36.87 -9.90 -19.40
CA VAL A 218 35.40 -10.08 -19.48
C VAL A 218 34.77 -8.88 -18.78
N ALA A 219 33.93 -8.16 -19.48
CA ALA A 219 33.26 -6.99 -18.91
C ALA A 219 31.76 -7.03 -19.18
N ARG A 220 31.01 -6.85 -18.12
CA ARG A 220 29.54 -6.82 -18.15
C ARG A 220 29.04 -5.39 -17.97
N ASP A 221 28.14 -4.93 -18.83
CA ASP A 221 27.43 -3.68 -18.64
C ASP A 221 26.59 -3.73 -17.36
N ILE A 222 26.76 -2.75 -16.48
CA ILE A 222 26.02 -2.64 -15.22
C ILE A 222 25.15 -1.39 -15.14
N ARG A 223 24.81 -0.75 -16.28
CA ARG A 223 23.94 0.42 -16.31
C ARG A 223 22.55 0.11 -15.76
N ASP A 224 21.94 -0.98 -16.22
CA ASP A 224 20.62 -1.42 -15.73
C ASP A 224 20.66 -1.78 -14.25
N LEU A 225 21.73 -2.44 -13.82
CA LEU A 225 21.92 -2.78 -12.42
C LEU A 225 22.07 -1.52 -11.55
N LYS A 226 22.89 -0.55 -11.96
CA LYS A 226 23.04 0.72 -11.23
C LYS A 226 21.76 1.54 -11.22
N SER A 227 21.04 1.57 -12.34
CA SER A 227 19.74 2.24 -12.43
C SER A 227 18.70 1.59 -11.50
N ALA A 228 18.67 0.24 -11.46
CA ALA A 228 17.79 -0.49 -10.55
C ALA A 228 18.15 -0.24 -9.07
N TYR A 229 19.42 -0.23 -8.73
CA TYR A 229 19.87 0.10 -7.37
C TYR A 229 19.50 1.54 -6.97
N ALA A 230 19.73 2.51 -7.86
CA ALA A 230 19.36 3.91 -7.61
C ALA A 230 17.83 4.06 -7.46
N GLU A 231 17.04 3.33 -8.24
CA GLU A 231 15.58 3.32 -8.12
C GLU A 231 15.11 2.65 -6.81
N ILE A 232 15.71 1.53 -6.42
CA ILE A 232 15.44 0.88 -5.13
C ILE A 232 15.78 1.82 -3.97
N GLU A 233 16.92 2.47 -4.01
CA GLU A 233 17.34 3.43 -2.98
C GLU A 233 16.40 4.63 -2.94
N ARG A 234 15.96 5.12 -4.10
CA ARG A 234 14.98 6.18 -4.20
C ARG A 234 13.63 5.76 -3.61
N GLN A 235 13.14 4.56 -3.93
CA GLN A 235 11.88 4.02 -3.38
C GLN A 235 11.96 3.73 -1.88
N ALA A 236 13.14 3.35 -1.38
CA ALA A 236 13.36 3.14 0.05
C ALA A 236 13.22 4.43 0.88
N HIS A 237 13.46 5.61 0.28
CA HIS A 237 13.56 6.87 1.01
C HIS A 237 12.59 7.95 0.57
N PHE A 238 11.97 7.84 -0.62
CA PHE A 238 11.13 8.90 -1.19
C PHE A 238 9.75 8.37 -1.60
N ASP A 239 8.75 9.25 -1.50
CA ASP A 239 7.40 8.98 -1.99
C ASP A 239 7.36 9.02 -3.53
N PRO A 240 6.82 7.99 -4.20
CA PRO A 240 6.87 7.89 -5.66
C PRO A 240 5.98 8.93 -6.38
N VAL A 241 4.95 9.45 -5.71
CA VAL A 241 4.03 10.43 -6.30
C VAL A 241 4.61 11.84 -6.24
N THR A 242 5.11 12.25 -5.09
CA THR A 242 5.52 13.63 -4.82
C THR A 242 7.02 13.87 -4.89
N GLY A 243 7.83 12.82 -4.74
CA GLY A 243 9.29 12.92 -4.61
C GLY A 243 9.76 13.47 -3.26
N LEU A 244 8.86 13.65 -2.30
CA LEU A 244 9.20 14.03 -0.93
C LEU A 244 9.81 12.85 -0.16
N ALA A 245 10.39 13.13 1.00
CA ALA A 245 10.79 12.07 1.93
C ALA A 245 9.58 11.18 2.27
N ASN A 246 9.81 9.86 2.34
CA ASN A 246 8.80 8.92 2.84
C ASN A 246 8.89 8.79 4.37
N ARG A 247 8.01 7.96 4.96
CA ARG A 247 7.98 7.69 6.41
C ARG A 247 9.34 7.22 6.94
N GLN A 248 10.07 6.40 6.20
CA GLN A 248 11.36 5.86 6.64
C GLN A 248 12.43 6.94 6.74
N LEU A 249 12.57 7.77 5.70
CA LEU A 249 13.54 8.86 5.70
C LEU A 249 13.17 9.94 6.73
N LEU A 250 11.88 10.26 6.88
CA LEU A 250 11.41 11.17 7.93
C LEU A 250 11.81 10.68 9.32
N ARG A 251 11.54 9.39 9.62
CA ARG A 251 11.88 8.82 10.93
C ARG A 251 13.37 8.92 11.21
N GLN A 252 14.21 8.54 10.25
CA GLN A 252 15.66 8.64 10.39
C GLN A 252 16.11 10.07 10.68
N ARG A 253 15.55 11.07 9.98
CA ARG A 253 15.88 12.48 10.19
C ARG A 253 15.38 13.01 11.54
N LEU A 254 14.17 12.61 11.95
CA LEU A 254 13.59 12.97 13.24
C LEU A 254 14.39 12.38 14.40
N GLU A 255 14.81 11.12 14.32
CA GLU A 255 15.69 10.49 15.31
C GLU A 255 17.04 11.23 15.41
N GLY A 256 17.61 11.64 14.28
CA GLY A 256 18.81 12.47 14.23
C GLY A 256 18.62 13.84 14.89
N ARG A 257 17.47 14.48 14.65
CA ARG A 257 17.11 15.76 15.31
C ARG A 257 16.94 15.61 16.81
N LEU A 258 16.25 14.58 17.25
CA LEU A 258 16.10 14.27 18.68
C LEU A 258 17.45 14.07 19.37
N ALA A 259 18.39 13.38 18.73
CA ALA A 259 19.74 13.22 19.26
C ALA A 259 20.50 14.56 19.31
N SER A 260 20.38 15.40 18.28
CA SER A 260 21.02 16.71 18.23
C SER A 260 20.49 17.66 19.31
N THR A 261 19.16 17.78 19.44
CA THR A 261 18.55 18.63 20.46
C THR A 261 18.88 18.17 21.88
N ARG A 262 18.97 16.84 22.12
CA ARG A 262 19.48 16.30 23.41
C ARG A 262 20.90 16.74 23.71
N GLN A 263 21.78 16.67 22.71
CA GLN A 263 23.19 17.01 22.89
C GLN A 263 23.40 18.52 23.12
N ARG A 264 22.61 19.36 22.45
CA ARG A 264 22.75 20.81 22.50
C ARG A 264 21.90 21.48 23.60
N GLY A 265 20.93 20.77 24.17
CA GLY A 265 19.98 21.32 25.14
C GLY A 265 18.99 22.31 24.51
N THR A 266 18.67 22.12 23.23
CA THR A 266 17.74 22.94 22.43
C THR A 266 16.41 22.23 22.28
N ALA A 267 15.43 22.93 21.69
CA ALA A 267 14.12 22.39 21.33
C ALA A 267 13.91 22.39 19.82
N GLY A 268 13.05 21.53 19.33
CA GLY A 268 12.59 21.49 17.95
C GLY A 268 11.08 21.35 17.88
N CYS A 269 10.52 21.48 16.68
CA CYS A 269 9.11 21.20 16.44
C CYS A 269 8.91 20.27 15.24
N LEU A 270 7.76 19.60 15.23
CA LEU A 270 7.29 18.73 14.17
C LEU A 270 5.85 19.14 13.83
N LEU A 271 5.54 19.24 12.55
CA LEU A 271 4.21 19.58 12.07
C LEU A 271 3.65 18.40 11.26
N VAL A 272 2.41 17.99 11.55
CA VAL A 272 1.64 17.02 10.74
C VAL A 272 0.49 17.78 10.09
N MET A 273 0.26 17.54 8.81
CA MET A 273 -0.73 18.22 8.00
C MET A 273 -1.57 17.20 7.23
N ASP A 274 -2.87 17.39 7.20
CA ASP A 274 -3.84 16.65 6.39
C ASP A 274 -4.58 17.62 5.46
N LEU A 275 -4.86 17.19 4.22
CA LEU A 275 -5.63 17.98 3.26
C LEU A 275 -7.11 17.72 3.42
N ASP A 276 -7.85 18.73 3.85
CA ASP A 276 -9.28 18.59 4.10
C ASP A 276 -10.05 18.23 2.82
N ARG A 277 -10.91 17.19 2.93
CA ARG A 277 -11.76 16.70 1.83
C ARG A 277 -11.02 16.27 0.55
N PHE A 278 -9.76 15.86 0.65
CA PHE A 278 -8.99 15.40 -0.52
C PHE A 278 -9.66 14.19 -1.23
N LYS A 279 -10.36 13.35 -0.48
CA LYS A 279 -11.15 12.26 -1.04
C LYS A 279 -12.22 12.76 -2.01
N ASP A 280 -12.92 13.83 -1.68
CA ASP A 280 -13.96 14.42 -2.55
C ASP A 280 -13.36 14.87 -3.90
N VAL A 281 -12.11 15.37 -3.89
CA VAL A 281 -11.37 15.73 -5.12
C VAL A 281 -11.07 14.48 -5.97
N ASN A 282 -10.63 13.39 -5.35
CA ASN A 282 -10.38 12.13 -6.06
C ASN A 282 -11.66 11.54 -6.64
N ASP A 283 -12.74 11.54 -5.87
CA ASP A 283 -14.04 10.99 -6.29
C ASP A 283 -14.66 11.80 -7.43
N ALA A 284 -14.49 13.14 -7.42
CA ALA A 284 -15.04 14.03 -8.44
C ALA A 284 -14.19 14.12 -9.71
N LEU A 285 -12.84 14.15 -9.60
CA LEU A 285 -11.92 14.48 -10.70
C LEU A 285 -10.95 13.34 -11.05
N GLY A 286 -11.02 12.23 -10.35
CA GLY A 286 -10.19 11.03 -10.53
C GLY A 286 -8.80 11.13 -9.90
N HIS A 287 -8.21 9.97 -9.55
CA HIS A 287 -6.92 9.84 -8.86
C HIS A 287 -5.76 10.54 -9.59
N GLY A 288 -5.77 10.53 -10.94
CA GLY A 288 -4.71 11.20 -11.72
C GLY A 288 -4.68 12.73 -11.51
N THR A 289 -5.83 13.36 -11.23
CA THR A 289 -5.91 14.78 -10.88
C THR A 289 -5.48 15.01 -9.44
N GLY A 290 -5.86 14.12 -8.51
CA GLY A 290 -5.39 14.12 -7.14
C GLY A 290 -3.87 14.04 -7.04
N ASP A 291 -3.22 13.14 -7.78
CA ASP A 291 -1.76 13.01 -7.83
C ASP A 291 -1.06 14.30 -8.31
N ARG A 292 -1.64 14.99 -9.29
CA ARG A 292 -1.10 16.28 -9.75
C ARG A 292 -1.29 17.38 -8.71
N LEU A 293 -2.40 17.37 -7.99
CA LEU A 293 -2.65 18.27 -6.87
C LEU A 293 -1.61 18.04 -5.77
N LEU A 294 -1.39 16.79 -5.35
CA LEU A 294 -0.38 16.41 -4.36
C LEU A 294 1.03 16.87 -4.75
N ARG A 295 1.44 16.69 -6.01
CA ARG A 295 2.73 17.21 -6.53
C ARG A 295 2.81 18.75 -6.46
N THR A 296 1.70 19.43 -6.69
CA THR A 296 1.65 20.89 -6.64
C THR A 296 1.77 21.38 -5.21
N ILE A 297 1.07 20.74 -4.27
CA ILE A 297 1.13 21.01 -2.84
C ILE A 297 2.53 20.71 -2.31
N ALA A 298 3.09 19.54 -2.62
CA ALA A 298 4.44 19.13 -2.22
C ALA A 298 5.50 20.21 -2.55
N ARG A 299 5.51 20.68 -3.80
CA ARG A 299 6.42 21.76 -4.24
C ARG A 299 6.17 23.08 -3.51
N ARG A 300 4.93 23.36 -3.13
CA ARG A 300 4.59 24.56 -2.38
C ARG A 300 5.04 24.46 -0.94
N LEU A 301 4.81 23.33 -0.29
CA LEU A 301 5.27 23.05 1.07
C LEU A 301 6.79 23.16 1.17
N GLN A 302 7.56 22.58 0.25
CA GLN A 302 9.02 22.70 0.23
C GLN A 302 9.49 24.15 0.13
N ARG A 303 8.79 24.98 -0.66
CA ARG A 303 9.14 26.41 -0.78
C ARG A 303 8.81 27.20 0.48
N LEU A 304 7.69 26.92 1.13
CA LEU A 304 7.23 27.63 2.32
C LEU A 304 8.00 27.21 3.57
N ALA A 305 8.32 25.92 3.70
CA ALA A 305 9.10 25.38 4.81
C ALA A 305 10.60 25.74 4.75
N GLY A 306 11.09 26.08 3.56
CA GLY A 306 12.51 26.38 3.34
C GLY A 306 13.32 25.18 2.85
N ARG A 307 14.52 25.46 2.29
CA ARG A 307 15.36 24.43 1.63
C ARG A 307 15.91 23.37 2.59
N GLU A 308 16.12 23.75 3.83
CA GLU A 308 16.75 22.88 4.85
C GLU A 308 15.72 22.02 5.59
N ALA A 309 14.44 22.42 5.59
CA ALA A 309 13.38 21.65 6.21
C ALA A 309 13.15 20.31 5.51
N THR A 310 12.93 19.27 6.30
CA THR A 310 12.43 17.99 5.76
C THR A 310 10.93 18.07 5.58
N VAL A 311 10.47 17.98 4.33
CA VAL A 311 9.06 17.79 4.00
C VAL A 311 8.89 16.35 3.57
N ALA A 312 7.98 15.63 4.22
CA ALA A 312 7.69 14.23 3.97
C ALA A 312 6.21 14.04 3.64
N ARG A 313 5.90 12.95 2.94
CA ARG A 313 4.53 12.45 2.77
C ARG A 313 4.44 11.05 3.36
N LEU A 314 3.48 10.83 4.28
CA LEU A 314 3.34 9.55 4.98
C LEU A 314 2.39 8.61 4.27
N ALA A 315 1.23 9.09 3.88
CA ALA A 315 0.19 8.35 3.17
C ALA A 315 -0.79 9.34 2.51
N ALA A 316 -1.57 8.87 1.57
CA ALA A 316 -2.68 9.61 0.92
C ALA A 316 -2.50 11.14 0.83
N ASP A 317 -3.06 11.88 1.76
CA ASP A 317 -3.11 13.33 1.90
C ASP A 317 -2.33 13.89 3.11
N GLU A 318 -1.59 13.01 3.82
CA GLU A 318 -0.82 13.37 4.99
C GLU A 318 0.61 13.83 4.65
N PHE A 319 0.97 15.01 5.11
CA PHE A 319 2.30 15.57 5.00
C PHE A 319 2.90 15.86 6.37
N VAL A 320 4.22 15.75 6.47
CA VAL A 320 4.95 16.10 7.69
C VAL A 320 6.07 17.06 7.35
N ILE A 321 6.21 18.07 8.19
CA ILE A 321 7.25 19.09 8.07
C ILE A 321 8.11 19.05 9.34
N LEU A 322 9.40 18.82 9.16
CA LEU A 322 10.41 18.88 10.20
C LEU A 322 11.36 20.04 9.88
N PRO A 323 11.21 21.20 10.51
CA PRO A 323 12.12 22.33 10.34
C PRO A 323 13.54 21.98 10.79
N GLU A 324 14.54 22.57 10.13
CA GLU A 324 15.96 22.40 10.51
C GLU A 324 16.36 23.28 11.71
N TRP A 325 15.55 24.26 12.04
CA TRP A 325 15.85 25.21 13.11
C TRP A 325 15.72 24.56 14.49
N GLU A 326 16.53 25.04 15.44
CA GLU A 326 16.50 24.71 16.85
C GLU A 326 16.30 25.98 17.67
N TRP A 327 15.54 25.87 18.74
CA TRP A 327 15.22 26.99 19.62
C TRP A 327 15.75 26.75 21.03
N PRO A 328 15.98 27.83 21.82
CA PRO A 328 16.49 27.69 23.18
C PRO A 328 15.55 26.89 24.10
N ASP A 329 14.25 27.01 23.91
CA ASP A 329 13.24 26.33 24.72
C ASP A 329 12.01 25.87 23.92
N PRO A 330 11.19 24.95 24.49
CA PRO A 330 10.00 24.42 23.83
C PRO A 330 8.89 25.45 23.56
N HIS A 331 8.80 26.52 24.35
CA HIS A 331 7.76 27.54 24.17
C HIS A 331 8.01 28.34 22.89
N GLU A 332 9.25 28.78 22.69
CA GLU A 332 9.67 29.47 21.48
C GLU A 332 9.53 28.56 20.24
N ALA A 333 9.88 27.28 20.38
CA ALA A 333 9.66 26.28 19.34
C ALA A 333 8.16 26.12 19.00
N ALA A 334 7.26 26.24 19.99
CA ALA A 334 5.81 26.16 19.76
C ALA A 334 5.26 27.40 19.05
N GLU A 335 5.68 28.59 19.43
CA GLU A 335 5.25 29.83 18.82
C GLU A 335 5.69 29.90 17.34
N GLU A 336 6.96 29.64 17.07
CA GLU A 336 7.52 29.64 15.71
C GLU A 336 6.95 28.48 14.87
N GLY A 337 6.75 27.30 15.47
CA GLY A 337 6.09 26.17 14.82
C GLY A 337 4.64 26.50 14.43
N LEU A 338 3.90 27.17 15.30
CA LEU A 338 2.53 27.62 15.01
C LEU A 338 2.48 28.69 13.92
N GLU A 339 3.44 29.63 13.93
CA GLU A 339 3.54 30.64 12.89
C GLU A 339 3.89 30.02 11.52
N LEU A 340 4.79 29.04 11.51
CA LEU A 340 5.05 28.26 10.29
C LEU A 340 3.79 27.53 9.83
N ALA A 341 3.05 26.88 10.75
CA ALA A 341 1.82 26.19 10.43
C ALA A 341 0.77 27.13 9.81
N ARG A 342 0.59 28.34 10.34
CA ARG A 342 -0.31 29.35 9.77
C ARG A 342 0.10 29.75 8.36
N ARG A 343 1.38 30.02 8.12
CA ARG A 343 1.90 30.33 6.78
C ARG A 343 1.70 29.18 5.79
N LEU A 344 1.86 27.93 6.25
CA LEU A 344 1.60 26.74 5.44
C LEU A 344 0.12 26.62 5.11
N HIS A 345 -0.76 26.77 6.11
CA HIS A 345 -2.22 26.74 5.93
C HIS A 345 -2.67 27.82 4.92
N GLU A 346 -2.32 29.08 5.12
CA GLU A 346 -2.63 30.19 4.20
C GLU A 346 -2.06 29.95 2.79
N GLY A 347 -0.89 29.35 2.74
CA GLY A 347 -0.25 28.98 1.47
C GLY A 347 -0.99 27.90 0.72
N ILE A 348 -1.67 26.96 1.40
CA ILE A 348 -2.44 25.86 0.82
C ILE A 348 -3.89 26.28 0.56
N ALA A 349 -4.54 27.04 1.45
CA ALA A 349 -5.93 27.49 1.35
C ALA A 349 -6.14 28.46 0.17
N ARG A 350 -5.92 27.97 -1.05
CA ARG A 350 -6.03 28.71 -2.31
C ARG A 350 -6.53 27.81 -3.43
N VAL A 351 -7.03 28.44 -4.49
CA VAL A 351 -7.36 27.73 -5.71
C VAL A 351 -6.09 27.24 -6.43
N HIS A 352 -5.97 25.92 -6.55
CA HIS A 352 -4.91 25.25 -7.29
C HIS A 352 -5.39 24.94 -8.73
N ARG A 353 -4.65 25.37 -9.73
CA ARG A 353 -4.93 25.01 -11.12
C ARG A 353 -4.28 23.68 -11.44
N VAL A 354 -5.11 22.62 -11.58
CA VAL A 354 -4.67 21.25 -11.84
C VAL A 354 -5.47 20.70 -13.00
N ALA A 355 -4.78 20.24 -14.05
CA ALA A 355 -5.42 19.62 -15.23
C ALA A 355 -6.53 20.49 -15.88
N GLY A 356 -6.42 21.81 -15.81
CA GLY A 356 -7.42 22.74 -16.34
C GLY A 356 -8.55 23.09 -15.37
N HIS A 357 -8.63 22.43 -14.21
CA HIS A 357 -9.62 22.69 -13.16
C HIS A 357 -9.04 23.60 -12.06
N GLY A 358 -9.87 24.46 -11.50
CA GLY A 358 -9.58 25.20 -10.28
C GLY A 358 -10.05 24.41 -9.08
N VAL A 359 -9.15 23.86 -8.29
CA VAL A 359 -9.46 23.08 -7.08
C VAL A 359 -9.09 23.91 -5.86
N PHE A 360 -10.05 24.15 -4.98
CA PHE A 360 -9.80 24.77 -3.67
C PHE A 360 -9.60 23.66 -2.63
N VAL A 361 -8.53 23.76 -1.83
CA VAL A 361 -8.21 22.80 -0.78
C VAL A 361 -7.74 23.58 0.44
N GLU A 362 -8.19 23.18 1.61
CA GLU A 362 -7.72 23.59 2.92
C GLU A 362 -6.88 22.49 3.55
N ALA A 363 -6.22 22.81 4.66
CA ALA A 363 -5.39 21.86 5.37
C ALA A 363 -5.50 22.08 6.88
N SER A 364 -5.60 21.01 7.63
CA SER A 364 -5.52 21.00 9.09
C SER A 364 -4.12 20.64 9.53
N ILE A 365 -3.54 21.37 10.49
CA ILE A 365 -2.14 21.22 10.87
C ILE A 365 -2.02 21.09 12.39
N GLY A 366 -1.37 20.00 12.84
CA GLY A 366 -0.97 19.81 14.23
C GLY A 366 0.53 20.06 14.41
N VAL A 367 0.88 20.77 15.45
CA VAL A 367 2.26 21.11 15.83
C VAL A 367 2.59 20.44 17.15
N THR A 368 3.69 19.73 17.23
CA THR A 368 4.25 19.25 18.51
C THR A 368 5.68 19.72 18.67
N CYS A 369 6.09 20.03 19.90
CA CYS A 369 7.45 20.42 20.22
C CYS A 369 8.14 19.32 21.01
N PHE A 370 9.46 19.24 20.86
CA PHE A 370 10.31 18.31 21.57
C PHE A 370 11.56 19.01 22.10
N ALA A 371 11.94 18.66 23.31
CA ALA A 371 13.19 19.10 23.92
C ALA A 371 14.01 17.87 24.28
N GLY A 372 15.32 18.00 24.25
CA GLY A 372 16.23 16.86 24.46
C GLY A 372 16.15 16.15 25.83
N ARG A 373 15.18 16.50 26.67
CA ARG A 373 14.96 15.89 27.98
C ARG A 373 13.84 14.83 28.00
N GLU A 374 13.10 14.67 26.91
CA GLU A 374 11.99 13.73 26.84
C GLU A 374 12.46 12.35 26.39
N ASP A 375 11.98 11.30 27.06
CA ASP A 375 12.26 9.90 26.70
C ASP A 375 11.40 9.42 25.50
N GLU A 376 10.62 10.30 24.88
CA GLU A 376 9.78 9.95 23.76
C GLU A 376 10.55 9.80 22.46
N GLY A 377 10.23 8.74 21.72
CA GLY A 377 10.76 8.46 20.40
C GLY A 377 9.97 9.19 19.30
N ALA A 378 10.44 9.05 18.06
CA ALA A 378 9.85 9.67 16.88
C ALA A 378 8.35 9.36 16.69
N GLU A 379 7.91 8.14 17.01
CA GLU A 379 6.49 7.74 16.88
C GLU A 379 5.58 8.47 17.88
N GLY A 380 6.06 8.71 19.12
CA GLY A 380 5.30 9.47 20.11
C GLY A 380 5.07 10.92 19.68
N LEU A 381 6.08 11.55 19.06
CA LEU A 381 5.96 12.91 18.52
C LEU A 381 5.00 12.97 17.33
N LEU A 382 5.05 12.00 16.43
CA LEU A 382 4.09 11.90 15.32
C LEU A 382 2.67 11.78 15.87
N THR A 383 2.44 10.90 16.84
CA THR A 383 1.13 10.74 17.48
C THR A 383 0.62 12.02 18.12
N ARG A 384 1.47 12.78 18.83
CA ARG A 384 1.07 14.07 19.42
C ARG A 384 0.68 15.10 18.36
N ALA A 385 1.48 15.22 17.31
CA ALA A 385 1.19 16.15 16.23
C ALA A 385 -0.10 15.76 15.48
N ASP A 386 -0.33 14.46 15.31
CA ASP A 386 -1.53 13.92 14.69
C ASP A 386 -2.80 14.23 15.51
N VAL A 387 -2.72 14.06 16.85
CA VAL A 387 -3.80 14.45 17.76
C VAL A 387 -4.11 15.94 17.67
N ALA A 388 -3.09 16.80 17.61
CA ALA A 388 -3.28 18.24 17.48
C ALA A 388 -3.88 18.62 16.11
N MET A 389 -3.49 17.95 15.05
CA MET A 389 -4.05 18.12 13.70
C MET A 389 -5.53 17.73 13.67
N TYR A 390 -5.87 16.61 14.31
CA TYR A 390 -7.27 16.17 14.41
C TYR A 390 -8.15 17.19 15.15
N GLU A 391 -7.65 17.78 16.25
CA GLU A 391 -8.34 18.85 16.96
C GLU A 391 -8.53 20.10 16.07
N ALA A 392 -7.50 20.48 15.29
CA ALA A 392 -7.62 21.55 14.32
C ALA A 392 -8.71 21.28 13.28
N LYS A 393 -8.79 20.04 12.79
CA LYS A 393 -9.81 19.61 11.81
C LYS A 393 -11.22 19.66 12.38
N GLY A 394 -11.40 19.29 13.65
CA GLY A 394 -12.68 19.35 14.36
C GLY A 394 -13.21 20.78 14.58
N GLU A 395 -12.34 21.77 14.61
CA GLU A 395 -12.69 23.21 14.76
C GLU A 395 -12.89 23.94 13.43
N GLY A 396 -12.87 23.24 12.31
CA GLY A 396 -13.08 23.80 10.98
C GLY A 396 -11.80 24.12 10.21
N GLY A 397 -10.68 23.52 10.60
CA GLY A 397 -9.38 23.67 9.95
C GLY A 397 -8.43 24.62 10.66
N GLY A 398 -7.24 24.83 10.04
CA GLY A 398 -6.22 25.72 10.59
C GLY A 398 -5.09 24.98 11.30
N ALA A 399 -4.53 25.59 12.37
CA ALA A 399 -3.36 25.06 13.05
C ALA A 399 -3.52 25.02 14.58
N ARG A 400 -3.08 23.92 15.20
CA ARG A 400 -3.07 23.72 16.67
C ARG A 400 -1.72 23.21 17.14
N VAL A 401 -1.29 23.68 18.32
CA VAL A 401 -0.17 23.13 19.06
C VAL A 401 -0.70 22.04 19.98
N PHE A 402 -0.02 20.93 20.06
CA PHE A 402 -0.37 19.83 20.95
C PHE A 402 -0.32 20.27 22.41
N GLU A 403 -1.38 19.95 23.14
CA GLU A 403 -1.48 20.08 24.59
C GLU A 403 -1.88 18.72 25.19
N PRO A 404 -1.38 18.34 26.40
CA PRO A 404 -1.63 17.01 26.97
C PRO A 404 -3.12 16.63 27.09
N TRP A 405 -4.01 17.59 27.36
CA TRP A 405 -5.45 17.36 27.46
C TRP A 405 -6.08 16.82 26.17
N MET A 406 -5.47 17.10 25.01
CA MET A 406 -5.94 16.60 23.70
C MET A 406 -5.86 15.07 23.64
N LEU A 407 -4.81 14.49 24.19
CA LEU A 407 -4.65 13.03 24.26
C LEU A 407 -5.70 12.40 25.18
N ASP A 408 -5.98 13.06 26.32
CA ASP A 408 -7.03 12.63 27.24
C ASP A 408 -8.41 12.68 26.56
N ARG A 409 -8.66 13.68 25.71
CA ARG A 409 -9.90 13.81 24.94
C ARG A 409 -10.05 12.68 23.92
N VAL A 410 -8.99 12.32 23.20
CA VAL A 410 -8.99 11.18 22.25
C VAL A 410 -9.26 9.87 23.00
N HIS A 411 -8.59 9.64 24.14
CA HIS A 411 -8.82 8.45 24.94
C HIS A 411 -10.24 8.39 25.52
N ARG A 412 -10.76 9.55 25.97
CA ARG A 412 -12.15 9.65 26.48
C ARG A 412 -13.13 9.32 25.38
N ARG A 413 -12.93 9.87 24.18
CA ARG A 413 -13.79 9.64 23.03
C ARG A 413 -13.82 8.17 22.59
N HIS A 414 -12.65 7.52 22.48
CA HIS A 414 -12.59 6.10 22.14
C HIS A 414 -13.27 5.20 23.20
N ARG A 415 -13.09 5.54 24.47
CA ARG A 415 -13.82 4.88 25.56
C ARG A 415 -15.33 5.10 25.44
N LEU A 416 -15.73 6.32 25.11
CA LEU A 416 -17.15 6.68 24.96
C LEU A 416 -17.80 5.95 23.79
N GLU A 417 -17.11 5.84 22.66
CA GLU A 417 -17.59 5.06 21.49
C GLU A 417 -17.82 3.58 21.87
N SER A 418 -16.84 2.96 22.51
CA SER A 418 -16.98 1.56 22.94
C SER A 418 -18.13 1.36 23.90
N ARG A 419 -18.31 2.29 24.84
CA ARG A 419 -19.40 2.26 25.83
C ARG A 419 -20.76 2.51 25.18
N LEU A 420 -20.86 3.45 24.23
CA LEU A 420 -22.09 3.74 23.51
C LEU A 420 -22.58 2.53 22.69
N ARG A 421 -21.64 1.81 22.08
CA ARG A 421 -21.96 0.55 21.39
C ARG A 421 -22.61 -0.46 22.31
N HIS A 422 -22.08 -0.58 23.53
CA HIS A 422 -22.66 -1.46 24.56
C HIS A 422 -24.01 -0.94 25.04
N ALA A 423 -24.14 0.38 25.28
CA ALA A 423 -25.38 1.01 25.74
C ALA A 423 -26.56 0.83 24.78
N LEU A 424 -26.28 0.77 23.47
CA LEU A 424 -27.31 0.47 22.46
C LEU A 424 -27.89 -0.94 22.58
N GLU A 425 -27.13 -1.89 23.14
CA GLU A 425 -27.55 -3.29 23.37
C GLU A 425 -28.14 -3.51 24.77
N ALA A 426 -27.78 -2.66 25.75
CA ALA A 426 -28.01 -2.88 27.17
C ALA A 426 -29.15 -2.02 27.79
N ASP A 427 -30.03 -1.43 26.99
CA ASP A 427 -31.13 -0.57 27.45
C ASP A 427 -30.71 0.58 28.41
N GLU A 428 -29.50 1.13 28.24
CA GLU A 428 -29.00 2.26 29.04
C GLU A 428 -29.48 3.62 28.50
N LEU A 429 -30.12 3.62 27.33
CA LEU A 429 -30.63 4.80 26.66
C LEU A 429 -32.14 4.94 26.94
N PHE A 430 -32.55 6.14 27.30
CA PHE A 430 -33.93 6.48 27.54
C PHE A 430 -34.25 7.90 27.05
N LEU A 431 -35.53 8.31 27.09
CA LEU A 431 -35.94 9.60 26.60
C LEU A 431 -36.41 10.50 27.76
N HIS A 432 -36.06 11.77 27.66
CA HIS A 432 -36.73 12.84 28.34
C HIS A 432 -37.53 13.67 27.30
N TYR A 433 -38.61 14.27 27.73
CA TYR A 433 -39.47 15.07 26.89
C TYR A 433 -39.48 16.51 27.38
N GLN A 434 -39.27 17.45 26.46
CA GLN A 434 -39.40 18.86 26.76
C GLN A 434 -40.72 19.40 26.16
N PRO A 435 -41.58 19.98 27.00
CA PRO A 435 -42.87 20.49 26.55
C PRO A 435 -42.74 21.66 25.57
N GLN A 436 -43.55 21.64 24.53
CA GLN A 436 -43.78 22.73 23.59
C GLN A 436 -45.13 23.38 23.92
N VAL A 437 -45.15 24.70 24.01
CA VAL A 437 -46.28 25.47 24.58
C VAL A 437 -46.79 26.52 23.59
N ASP A 438 -48.08 26.54 23.32
CA ASP A 438 -48.71 27.59 22.53
C ASP A 438 -48.65 28.93 23.29
N LEU A 439 -48.23 29.98 22.62
CA LEU A 439 -48.08 31.31 23.21
C LEU A 439 -49.41 32.04 23.43
N ARG A 440 -50.53 31.57 22.82
CA ARG A 440 -51.84 32.22 22.91
C ARG A 440 -52.59 31.86 24.19
N ASP A 441 -52.52 30.58 24.60
CA ASP A 441 -53.30 30.07 25.72
C ASP A 441 -52.47 29.28 26.73
N GLU A 442 -51.14 29.27 26.55
CA GLU A 442 -50.15 28.51 27.33
C GLU A 442 -50.44 26.98 27.38
N SER A 443 -51.13 26.48 26.38
CA SER A 443 -51.49 25.09 26.26
C SER A 443 -50.30 24.26 25.74
N LEU A 444 -50.19 23.00 26.18
CA LEU A 444 -49.20 22.06 25.64
C LEU A 444 -49.66 21.60 24.26
N ILE A 445 -48.83 21.77 23.25
CA ILE A 445 -49.09 21.36 21.87
C ILE A 445 -48.37 20.07 21.50
N GLY A 446 -47.34 19.69 22.25
CA GLY A 446 -46.50 18.50 22.04
C GLY A 446 -45.26 18.51 22.92
N GLY A 447 -44.27 17.77 22.51
CA GLY A 447 -42.98 17.78 23.18
C GLY A 447 -41.88 17.19 22.32
N GLU A 448 -40.66 17.63 22.54
CA GLU A 448 -39.48 17.13 21.89
C GLU A 448 -38.87 15.97 22.68
N ALA A 449 -38.64 14.83 22.02
CA ALA A 449 -37.96 13.65 22.56
C ALA A 449 -36.46 13.84 22.53
N LEU A 450 -35.87 13.88 23.71
CA LEU A 450 -34.46 14.15 23.92
C LEU A 450 -33.76 12.94 24.54
N VAL A 451 -32.89 12.28 23.79
CA VAL A 451 -32.17 11.09 24.27
C VAL A 451 -31.28 11.40 25.48
N ARG A 452 -31.28 10.47 26.42
CA ARG A 452 -30.43 10.49 27.63
C ARG A 452 -29.71 9.16 27.75
N TRP A 453 -28.51 9.23 28.25
CA TRP A 453 -27.71 8.05 28.51
C TRP A 453 -27.24 8.05 29.97
N GLN A 454 -27.60 7.03 30.70
CA GLN A 454 -27.18 6.85 32.07
C GLN A 454 -26.71 5.42 32.31
N PRO A 455 -25.39 5.18 32.27
CA PRO A 455 -24.83 3.88 32.61
C PRO A 455 -25.16 3.50 34.05
N PRO A 456 -25.34 2.20 34.37
CA PRO A 456 -25.65 1.75 35.72
C PRO A 456 -24.59 2.15 36.75
N GLY A 457 -25.01 2.88 37.81
CA GLY A 457 -24.13 3.29 38.89
C GLY A 457 -23.19 4.46 38.59
N GLU A 458 -23.35 5.12 37.44
CA GLU A 458 -22.57 6.30 37.04
C GLU A 458 -23.47 7.54 36.88
N GLU A 459 -22.85 8.70 36.70
CA GLU A 459 -23.55 9.93 36.30
C GLU A 459 -24.02 9.87 34.85
N ALA A 460 -25.10 10.61 34.55
CA ALA A 460 -25.61 10.70 33.20
C ALA A 460 -24.60 11.38 32.25
N ILE A 461 -24.40 10.78 31.09
CA ILE A 461 -23.53 11.31 30.04
C ILE A 461 -24.36 12.28 29.18
N SER A 462 -23.81 13.49 28.97
CA SER A 462 -24.50 14.53 28.21
C SER A 462 -24.69 14.17 26.73
N PRO A 463 -25.86 14.44 26.11
CA PRO A 463 -26.04 14.34 24.66
C PRO A 463 -24.98 15.08 23.86
N GLY A 464 -24.57 16.28 24.31
CA GLY A 464 -23.50 17.06 23.68
C GLY A 464 -22.13 16.39 23.71
N GLU A 465 -21.93 15.35 24.53
CA GLU A 465 -20.69 14.57 24.61
C GLU A 465 -20.75 13.32 23.71
N PHE A 466 -21.87 12.57 23.71
CA PHE A 466 -21.94 11.29 23.02
C PHE A 466 -22.54 11.35 21.61
N ILE A 467 -23.40 12.33 21.28
CA ILE A 467 -23.99 12.45 19.93
C ILE A 467 -22.90 12.73 18.88
N PRO A 468 -21.94 13.68 19.07
CA PRO A 468 -20.84 13.88 18.14
C PRO A 468 -20.00 12.60 17.92
N VAL A 469 -19.76 11.83 18.98
CA VAL A 469 -19.05 10.54 18.88
C VAL A 469 -19.87 9.54 18.08
N ALA A 470 -21.19 9.50 18.27
CA ALA A 470 -22.06 8.63 17.49
C ALA A 470 -22.06 8.99 16.01
N GLU A 471 -22.09 10.29 15.67
CA GLU A 471 -22.05 10.76 14.28
C GLU A 471 -20.77 10.37 13.57
N GLU A 472 -19.62 10.58 14.20
CA GLU A 472 -18.32 10.30 13.61
C GLU A 472 -18.02 8.80 13.52
N SER A 473 -18.49 7.99 14.49
CA SER A 473 -18.31 6.53 14.49
C SER A 473 -19.35 5.78 13.66
N GLY A 474 -20.38 6.47 13.14
CA GLY A 474 -21.51 5.85 12.46
C GLY A 474 -22.54 5.20 13.40
N LEU A 475 -22.33 5.26 14.72
CA LEU A 475 -23.28 4.75 15.71
C LEU A 475 -24.56 5.60 15.78
N VAL A 476 -24.59 6.77 15.16
CA VAL A 476 -25.79 7.62 15.04
C VAL A 476 -26.94 6.90 14.31
N LEU A 477 -26.65 5.96 13.43
CA LEU A 477 -27.69 5.18 12.73
C LEU A 477 -28.45 4.25 13.70
N PRO A 478 -27.81 3.30 14.41
CA PRO A 478 -28.51 2.48 15.39
C PRO A 478 -29.04 3.30 16.59
N LEU A 479 -28.37 4.41 16.96
CA LEU A 479 -28.87 5.32 18.00
C LEU A 479 -30.20 5.93 17.60
N GLY A 480 -30.32 6.45 16.38
CA GLY A 480 -31.56 7.09 15.92
C GLY A 480 -32.70 6.08 15.73
N GLU A 481 -32.40 4.86 15.28
CA GLU A 481 -33.40 3.77 15.26
C GLU A 481 -33.94 3.49 16.68
N ARG A 482 -33.03 3.40 17.65
CA ARG A 482 -33.39 3.16 19.05
C ARG A 482 -34.23 4.32 19.62
N VAL A 483 -33.83 5.57 19.34
CA VAL A 483 -34.55 6.76 19.76
C VAL A 483 -35.99 6.78 19.19
N LEU A 484 -36.13 6.51 17.90
CA LEU A 484 -37.42 6.45 17.23
C LEU A 484 -38.32 5.34 17.83
N ASP A 485 -37.74 4.15 18.05
CA ASP A 485 -38.45 3.01 18.63
C ASP A 485 -38.94 3.30 20.06
N LEU A 486 -38.11 3.89 20.91
CA LEU A 486 -38.48 4.32 22.25
C LEU A 486 -39.55 5.38 22.22
N ALA A 487 -39.41 6.42 21.38
CA ALA A 487 -40.34 7.52 21.28
C ALA A 487 -41.74 7.04 20.85
N LEU A 488 -41.82 6.20 19.82
CA LEU A 488 -43.06 5.64 19.33
C LEU A 488 -43.71 4.67 20.34
N GLY A 489 -42.88 3.87 21.05
CA GLY A 489 -43.37 2.98 22.11
C GLY A 489 -44.03 3.73 23.27
N GLU A 490 -43.40 4.81 23.78
CA GLU A 490 -43.94 5.65 24.83
C GLU A 490 -45.18 6.41 24.36
N LEU A 491 -45.15 6.99 23.15
CA LEU A 491 -46.27 7.68 22.56
C LEU A 491 -47.51 6.77 22.40
N ARG A 492 -47.32 5.51 21.99
CA ARG A 492 -48.37 4.51 21.92
C ARG A 492 -49.00 4.29 23.31
N GLY A 493 -48.16 4.12 24.33
CA GLY A 493 -48.65 3.98 25.71
C GLY A 493 -49.47 5.17 26.20
N TRP A 494 -49.12 6.39 25.80
CA TRP A 494 -49.86 7.60 26.16
C TRP A 494 -51.18 7.71 25.39
N LEU A 495 -51.23 7.33 24.13
CA LEU A 495 -52.46 7.28 23.32
C LEU A 495 -53.45 6.26 23.90
N ASP A 496 -52.97 5.05 24.25
CA ASP A 496 -53.82 4.01 24.86
C ASP A 496 -54.33 4.40 26.25
N GLY A 497 -53.49 5.10 27.00
CA GLY A 497 -53.86 5.64 28.33
C GLY A 497 -54.76 6.87 28.27
N GLY A 498 -55.15 7.35 27.07
CA GLY A 498 -55.97 8.55 26.88
C GLY A 498 -55.29 9.83 27.39
N CYS A 499 -53.97 9.84 27.49
CA CYS A 499 -53.18 10.97 27.99
C CYS A 499 -52.90 12.01 26.90
N VAL A 500 -52.90 11.60 25.65
CA VAL A 500 -52.52 12.39 24.48
C VAL A 500 -53.62 12.26 23.42
N CYS A 501 -54.06 13.36 22.86
CA CYS A 501 -54.82 13.33 21.62
C CYS A 501 -53.88 13.11 20.44
N PRO A 502 -54.32 12.46 19.35
CA PRO A 502 -53.48 12.27 18.15
C PRO A 502 -52.98 13.57 17.50
N GLU A 503 -53.49 14.70 17.93
CA GLU A 503 -53.13 16.05 17.48
C GLU A 503 -51.98 16.65 18.30
N HIS A 504 -51.63 16.05 19.45
CA HIS A 504 -50.50 16.42 20.26
C HIS A 504 -49.36 15.39 19.99
N GLY A 505 -48.48 15.73 19.09
CA GLY A 505 -47.39 14.83 18.65
C GLY A 505 -46.14 14.94 19.51
N ILE A 506 -45.22 14.07 19.22
CA ILE A 506 -43.82 14.19 19.67
C ILE A 506 -42.93 14.50 18.50
N ALA A 507 -41.94 15.35 18.75
CA ALA A 507 -40.90 15.65 17.80
C ALA A 507 -39.65 14.78 18.11
N VAL A 508 -39.05 14.24 17.07
CA VAL A 508 -37.83 13.39 17.14
C VAL A 508 -36.77 13.95 16.21
N ASN A 509 -35.59 14.17 16.76
CA ASN A 509 -34.41 14.62 16.01
C ASN A 509 -33.91 13.55 15.07
N VAL A 510 -33.60 13.92 13.81
CA VAL A 510 -33.06 13.05 12.78
C VAL A 510 -31.71 13.59 12.32
N SER A 511 -30.65 12.76 12.45
CA SER A 511 -29.34 13.15 11.98
C SER A 511 -29.27 13.20 10.44
N PRO A 512 -28.40 14.08 9.88
CA PRO A 512 -28.16 14.10 8.43
C PRO A 512 -27.70 12.75 7.87
N HIS A 513 -27.05 11.91 8.68
CA HIS A 513 -26.61 10.58 8.28
C HIS A 513 -27.78 9.59 8.11
N GLN A 514 -28.73 9.63 9.03
CA GLN A 514 -29.94 8.81 8.95
C GLN A 514 -30.81 9.20 7.76
N PHE A 515 -31.06 10.51 7.59
CA PHE A 515 -31.91 11.01 6.52
C PHE A 515 -31.41 10.65 5.11
N ARG A 516 -30.09 10.51 4.94
CA ARG A 516 -29.47 10.11 3.67
C ARG A 516 -29.60 8.63 3.33
N LEU A 517 -29.99 7.77 4.26
CA LEU A 517 -30.19 6.35 3.95
C LEU A 517 -31.24 6.18 2.86
N ALA A 518 -31.00 5.31 1.89
CA ALA A 518 -31.94 5.06 0.81
C ALA A 518 -33.26 4.45 1.31
N ASP A 519 -33.21 3.70 2.39
CA ASP A 519 -34.33 3.00 3.04
C ASP A 519 -34.91 3.77 4.24
N PHE A 520 -34.60 5.07 4.41
CA PHE A 520 -35.06 5.86 5.56
C PHE A 520 -36.59 5.91 5.67
N VAL A 521 -37.28 6.12 4.54
CA VAL A 521 -38.75 6.16 4.50
C VAL A 521 -39.35 4.84 4.99
N ASP A 522 -38.86 3.73 4.45
CA ASP A 522 -39.31 2.38 4.80
C ASP A 522 -39.08 2.07 6.30
N ARG A 523 -37.98 2.55 6.87
CA ARG A 523 -37.67 2.37 8.30
C ARG A 523 -38.64 3.15 9.21
N VAL A 524 -38.94 4.38 8.85
CA VAL A 524 -39.91 5.20 9.61
C VAL A 524 -41.31 4.60 9.51
N GLU A 525 -41.74 4.21 8.30
CA GLU A 525 -43.05 3.56 8.08
C GLU A 525 -43.16 2.26 8.88
N ALA A 526 -42.15 1.38 8.81
CA ALA A 526 -42.14 0.13 9.57
C ALA A 526 -42.15 0.35 11.10
N ALA A 527 -41.51 1.42 11.60
CA ALA A 527 -41.56 1.77 13.02
C ALA A 527 -42.94 2.24 13.43
N LEU A 528 -43.60 3.11 12.65
CA LEU A 528 -44.95 3.57 12.89
C LEU A 528 -45.96 2.41 12.90
N GLU A 529 -45.87 1.50 11.93
CA GLU A 529 -46.70 0.29 11.86
C GLU A 529 -46.48 -0.63 13.05
N ARG A 530 -45.22 -0.90 13.42
CA ARG A 530 -44.87 -1.77 14.56
C ARG A 530 -45.50 -1.32 15.86
N HIS A 531 -45.49 -0.01 16.12
CA HIS A 531 -46.05 0.56 17.34
C HIS A 531 -47.53 0.95 17.21
N GLY A 532 -48.09 0.91 16.00
CA GLY A 532 -49.47 1.30 15.75
C GLY A 532 -49.76 2.77 16.08
N VAL A 533 -48.77 3.64 15.89
CA VAL A 533 -48.89 5.09 16.14
C VAL A 533 -49.44 5.79 14.90
N PRO A 534 -50.42 6.68 15.00
CA PRO A 534 -50.88 7.50 13.89
C PRO A 534 -49.73 8.38 13.37
N PRO A 535 -49.39 8.36 12.08
CA PRO A 535 -48.23 9.11 11.54
C PRO A 535 -48.30 10.62 11.86
N ARG A 536 -49.46 11.22 11.92
CA ARG A 536 -49.66 12.64 12.27
C ARG A 536 -49.24 13.02 13.69
N ALA A 537 -49.01 12.04 14.57
CA ALA A 537 -48.50 12.26 15.92
C ALA A 537 -46.99 12.26 16.00
N LEU A 538 -46.29 12.08 14.87
CA LEU A 538 -44.82 12.14 14.76
C LEU A 538 -44.41 13.37 13.95
N THR A 539 -43.55 14.19 14.54
CA THR A 539 -42.81 15.26 13.85
C THR A 539 -41.32 14.83 13.76
N LEU A 540 -40.74 14.92 12.58
CA LEU A 540 -39.32 14.69 12.41
C LEU A 540 -38.60 16.04 12.32
N GLU A 541 -37.62 16.24 13.20
CA GLU A 541 -36.82 17.46 13.24
C GLU A 541 -35.50 17.23 12.45
N ILE A 542 -35.26 18.10 11.48
CA ILE A 542 -34.08 18.03 10.61
C ILE A 542 -33.30 19.35 10.69
N THR A 543 -31.98 19.30 10.79
CA THR A 543 -31.13 20.50 10.79
C THR A 543 -30.91 21.00 9.36
N GLU A 544 -30.49 22.29 9.21
CA GLU A 544 -30.12 22.88 7.92
C GLU A 544 -29.08 22.03 7.15
N GLY A 545 -28.12 21.44 7.85
CA GLY A 545 -27.06 20.63 7.28
C GLY A 545 -27.52 19.34 6.58
N ALA A 546 -28.71 18.85 6.92
CA ALA A 546 -29.28 17.65 6.30
C ALA A 546 -29.69 17.88 4.83
N VAL A 547 -30.01 19.12 4.48
CA VAL A 547 -30.62 19.50 3.20
C VAL A 547 -29.61 19.84 2.10
N VAL A 548 -28.39 20.24 2.44
CA VAL A 548 -27.46 20.96 1.55
C VAL A 548 -26.88 20.09 0.41
N ARG A 549 -26.78 18.77 0.54
CA ARG A 549 -26.04 17.93 -0.43
C ARG A 549 -26.88 17.39 -1.59
N ASP A 550 -28.14 16.99 -1.34
CA ASP A 550 -29.06 16.49 -2.38
C ASP A 550 -30.48 16.92 -2.07
N LEU A 551 -30.84 18.09 -2.56
CA LEU A 551 -32.15 18.68 -2.35
C LEU A 551 -33.29 17.85 -2.98
N GLY A 552 -33.02 17.20 -4.12
CA GLY A 552 -34.02 16.41 -4.83
C GLY A 552 -34.42 15.14 -4.04
N ASP A 553 -33.44 14.38 -3.56
CA ASP A 553 -33.65 13.19 -2.74
C ASP A 553 -34.34 13.56 -1.41
N THR A 554 -33.87 14.65 -0.78
CA THR A 554 -34.46 15.19 0.44
C THR A 554 -35.97 15.49 0.27
N ILE A 555 -36.35 16.24 -0.76
CA ILE A 555 -37.75 16.58 -1.04
C ILE A 555 -38.58 15.32 -1.33
N ALA A 556 -38.03 14.36 -2.07
CA ALA A 556 -38.76 13.12 -2.38
C ALA A 556 -39.08 12.31 -1.12
N LYS A 557 -38.11 12.13 -0.20
CA LYS A 557 -38.31 11.43 1.07
C LYS A 557 -39.26 12.16 1.99
N MET A 558 -39.15 13.48 2.11
CA MET A 558 -40.08 14.28 2.90
C MET A 558 -41.53 14.15 2.38
N ASN A 559 -41.72 14.25 1.07
CA ASN A 559 -43.05 14.10 0.47
C ASN A 559 -43.67 12.70 0.74
N ALA A 560 -42.84 11.65 0.57
CA ALA A 560 -43.31 10.28 0.84
C ALA A 560 -43.79 10.11 2.30
N LEU A 561 -43.04 10.63 3.28
CA LEU A 561 -43.43 10.58 4.69
C LEU A 561 -44.64 11.49 5.01
N ARG A 562 -44.76 12.64 4.35
CA ARG A 562 -45.95 13.51 4.48
C ARG A 562 -47.20 12.87 3.89
N GLU A 563 -47.10 12.09 2.82
CA GLU A 563 -48.23 11.32 2.28
C GLU A 563 -48.76 10.29 3.31
N LEU A 564 -47.87 9.75 4.17
CA LEU A 564 -48.27 8.92 5.30
C LEU A 564 -48.92 9.74 6.44
N GLY A 565 -48.62 11.05 6.52
CA GLY A 565 -49.12 11.97 7.55
C GLY A 565 -48.08 12.44 8.57
N VAL A 566 -46.78 12.09 8.40
CA VAL A 566 -45.68 12.59 9.24
C VAL A 566 -45.42 14.07 8.95
N THR A 567 -45.16 14.87 9.99
CA THR A 567 -44.85 16.30 9.87
C THR A 567 -43.32 16.56 10.00
N PHE A 568 -42.87 17.69 9.45
CA PHE A 568 -41.45 18.07 9.47
C PHE A 568 -41.24 19.45 10.11
N ALA A 569 -40.25 19.54 10.99
CA ALA A 569 -39.76 20.79 11.52
C ALA A 569 -38.27 21.00 11.12
N MET A 570 -37.95 22.24 10.75
CA MET A 570 -36.56 22.65 10.57
C MET A 570 -35.98 23.09 11.91
N ASP A 571 -34.92 22.42 12.36
CA ASP A 571 -34.27 22.69 13.64
C ASP A 571 -33.00 23.54 13.49
N ASP A 572 -32.56 24.20 14.59
CA ASP A 572 -31.37 25.06 14.68
C ASP A 572 -31.30 26.15 13.60
N PHE A 573 -32.46 26.69 13.17
CA PHE A 573 -32.53 27.61 12.06
C PHE A 573 -31.79 28.93 12.33
N GLY A 574 -30.92 29.34 11.39
CA GLY A 574 -30.12 30.57 11.42
C GLY A 574 -28.65 30.35 11.82
N THR A 575 -28.27 29.16 12.21
CA THR A 575 -26.87 28.81 12.53
C THR A 575 -26.06 28.35 11.32
N GLY A 576 -26.72 27.99 10.19
CA GLY A 576 -26.16 27.42 8.97
C GLY A 576 -26.20 28.34 7.75
N TYR A 577 -25.87 27.79 6.58
CA TYR A 577 -25.79 28.46 5.27
C TYR A 577 -26.95 28.10 4.32
N SER A 578 -28.14 27.82 4.81
CA SER A 578 -29.24 27.50 3.89
C SER A 578 -29.63 28.67 3.01
N SER A 579 -29.70 28.42 1.71
CA SER A 579 -30.27 29.40 0.80
C SER A 579 -31.78 29.48 0.98
N LEU A 580 -32.33 30.69 1.14
CA LEU A 580 -33.78 30.92 1.18
C LEU A 580 -34.54 30.28 0.01
N SER A 581 -33.86 30.13 -1.13
CA SER A 581 -34.43 29.45 -2.31
C SER A 581 -34.58 27.94 -2.12
N GLN A 582 -33.73 27.32 -1.31
CA GLN A 582 -33.82 25.90 -0.96
C GLN A 582 -34.89 25.67 0.08
N LEU A 583 -34.92 26.47 1.14
CA LEU A 583 -35.92 26.38 2.20
C LEU A 583 -37.37 26.42 1.64
N ARG A 584 -37.62 27.31 0.67
CA ARG A 584 -38.93 27.43 0.02
C ARG A 584 -39.42 26.17 -0.70
N GLN A 585 -38.49 25.29 -1.08
CA GLN A 585 -38.85 24.06 -1.81
C GLN A 585 -39.10 22.88 -0.89
N LEU A 586 -38.74 22.99 0.39
CA LEU A 586 -38.92 21.93 1.37
C LEU A 586 -40.36 21.88 1.86
N PRO A 587 -40.96 20.70 1.93
CA PRO A 587 -42.31 20.54 2.47
C PRO A 587 -42.28 20.51 4.00
N LEU A 588 -41.95 21.63 4.62
CA LEU A 588 -41.92 21.84 6.07
C LEU A 588 -43.28 22.23 6.62
N ASP A 589 -43.52 21.89 7.88
CA ASP A 589 -44.70 22.28 8.63
C ASP A 589 -44.34 23.28 9.74
N ALA A 590 -43.13 23.20 10.30
CA ALA A 590 -42.68 24.09 11.38
C ALA A 590 -41.22 24.54 11.19
N LEU A 591 -40.90 25.64 11.87
CA LEU A 591 -39.55 26.20 11.93
C LEU A 591 -39.20 26.53 13.38
N LYS A 592 -38.10 25.99 13.89
CA LYS A 592 -37.57 26.20 15.24
C LYS A 592 -36.47 27.26 15.20
N VAL A 593 -36.62 28.33 15.98
CA VAL A 593 -35.64 29.42 16.09
C VAL A 593 -34.67 29.06 17.19
N ASP A 594 -33.39 28.86 16.84
CA ASP A 594 -32.36 28.42 17.76
C ASP A 594 -32.17 29.33 18.97
N ARG A 595 -31.93 28.70 20.13
CA ARG A 595 -31.71 29.37 21.43
C ARG A 595 -30.62 30.46 21.42
N ALA A 596 -29.62 30.35 20.56
CA ALA A 596 -28.54 31.33 20.48
C ALA A 596 -29.05 32.71 20.07
N PHE A 597 -30.18 32.78 19.33
CA PHE A 597 -30.81 34.01 18.94
C PHE A 597 -31.86 34.50 19.95
N ILE A 598 -32.49 33.58 20.69
CA ILE A 598 -33.51 33.87 21.67
C ILE A 598 -32.93 34.41 22.99
N ARG A 599 -31.78 33.85 23.41
CA ARG A 599 -31.16 34.25 24.68
C ARG A 599 -30.80 35.73 24.70
N GLY A 600 -31.42 36.49 25.62
CA GLY A 600 -31.21 37.94 25.75
C GLY A 600 -31.71 38.76 24.57
N VAL A 601 -32.64 38.24 23.78
CA VAL A 601 -33.16 38.88 22.56
C VAL A 601 -33.78 40.26 22.87
N ASN A 602 -34.37 40.43 24.04
CA ASN A 602 -34.94 41.71 24.52
C ASN A 602 -33.86 42.78 24.81
N GLU A 603 -32.60 42.41 25.01
CA GLU A 603 -31.51 43.31 25.36
C GLU A 603 -30.56 43.57 24.16
N GLN A 604 -30.60 42.76 23.14
CA GLN A 604 -29.65 42.79 22.01
C GLN A 604 -30.37 43.19 20.70
N PRO A 605 -30.25 44.45 20.22
CA PRO A 605 -30.95 44.92 19.03
C PRO A 605 -30.68 44.11 17.75
N ARG A 606 -29.49 43.56 17.61
CA ARG A 606 -29.11 42.73 16.44
C ARG A 606 -29.84 41.38 16.46
N SER A 607 -29.88 40.71 17.62
CA SER A 607 -30.60 39.45 17.78
C SER A 607 -32.13 39.67 17.61
N ALA A 608 -32.65 40.76 18.18
CA ALA A 608 -34.04 41.16 18.03
C ALA A 608 -34.47 41.37 16.56
N ALA A 609 -33.62 42.04 15.75
CA ALA A 609 -33.85 42.23 14.33
C ALA A 609 -33.81 40.93 13.54
N LEU A 610 -32.85 40.03 13.88
CA LEU A 610 -32.68 38.75 13.21
C LEU A 610 -33.89 37.82 13.52
N VAL A 611 -34.24 37.67 14.79
CA VAL A 611 -35.43 36.89 15.22
C VAL A 611 -36.70 37.42 14.55
N GLY A 612 -36.88 38.74 14.52
CA GLY A 612 -38.02 39.34 13.80
C GLY A 612 -38.02 38.94 12.32
N THR A 613 -36.88 38.98 11.65
CA THR A 613 -36.79 38.58 10.24
C THR A 613 -37.08 37.09 10.03
N ILE A 614 -36.63 36.21 10.94
CA ILE A 614 -36.88 34.76 10.87
C ILE A 614 -38.40 34.50 11.07
N LEU A 615 -39.04 35.13 12.04
CA LEU A 615 -40.48 34.99 12.29
C LEU A 615 -41.34 35.51 11.14
N ASP A 616 -40.98 36.68 10.55
CA ASP A 616 -41.65 37.19 9.36
C ASP A 616 -41.49 36.25 8.16
N MET A 617 -40.35 35.62 8.01
CA MET A 617 -40.11 34.62 6.96
C MET A 617 -40.98 33.37 7.21
N ALA A 618 -40.97 32.80 8.42
CA ALA A 618 -41.80 31.65 8.77
C ALA A 618 -43.25 31.92 8.44
N ARG A 619 -43.76 33.08 8.82
CA ARG A 619 -45.14 33.51 8.53
C ARG A 619 -45.44 33.62 7.04
N ASN A 620 -44.53 34.20 6.26
CA ASN A 620 -44.69 34.32 4.80
C ASN A 620 -44.62 32.97 4.06
N MET A 621 -44.04 31.95 4.70
CA MET A 621 -43.99 30.59 4.21
C MET A 621 -45.07 29.68 4.79
N GLU A 622 -45.98 30.24 5.61
CA GLU A 622 -47.05 29.50 6.28
C GLU A 622 -46.53 28.38 7.20
N LEU A 623 -45.32 28.58 7.80
CA LEU A 623 -44.70 27.65 8.73
C LEU A 623 -45.05 28.03 10.17
N TYR A 624 -45.29 27.01 11.01
CA TYR A 624 -45.51 27.16 12.44
C TYR A 624 -44.18 27.48 13.14
N ALA A 625 -44.05 28.66 13.76
CA ALA A 625 -42.78 29.08 14.38
C ALA A 625 -42.72 28.67 15.86
N ILE A 626 -41.62 28.06 16.25
CA ILE A 626 -41.35 27.64 17.63
C ILE A 626 -40.06 28.32 18.09
N ALA A 627 -40.09 29.08 19.19
CA ALA A 627 -38.91 29.69 19.79
C ALA A 627 -38.28 28.74 20.80
N GLU A 628 -36.97 28.44 20.63
CA GLU A 628 -36.27 27.54 21.51
C GLU A 628 -35.48 28.26 22.61
N GLY A 629 -35.27 27.54 23.73
CA GLY A 629 -34.44 28.01 24.83
C GLY A 629 -34.96 29.25 25.53
N VAL A 630 -36.25 29.47 25.53
CA VAL A 630 -36.90 30.57 26.29
C VAL A 630 -36.73 30.33 27.79
N GLU A 631 -35.97 31.17 28.47
CA GLU A 631 -35.66 31.04 29.90
C GLU A 631 -36.32 32.13 30.75
N THR A 632 -36.70 33.24 30.16
CA THR A 632 -37.28 34.38 30.89
C THR A 632 -38.64 34.80 30.35
N PRO A 633 -39.55 35.40 31.20
CA PRO A 633 -40.80 35.97 30.72
C PRO A 633 -40.60 37.04 29.64
N ALA A 634 -39.52 37.83 29.72
CA ALA A 634 -39.23 38.91 28.78
C ALA A 634 -38.91 38.36 27.37
N GLU A 635 -38.19 37.23 27.28
CA GLU A 635 -37.96 36.52 26.01
C GLU A 635 -39.25 35.96 25.43
N ARG A 636 -40.10 35.33 26.26
CA ARG A 636 -41.43 34.84 25.86
C ARG A 636 -42.29 35.97 25.28
N ASP A 637 -42.42 37.05 26.05
CA ASP A 637 -43.23 38.18 25.66
C ASP A 637 -42.75 38.82 24.35
N PHE A 638 -41.40 38.90 24.17
CA PHE A 638 -40.81 39.42 22.93
C PHE A 638 -41.19 38.57 21.71
N VAL A 639 -41.07 37.22 21.79
CA VAL A 639 -41.40 36.36 20.65
C VAL A 639 -42.90 36.30 20.40
N ALA A 640 -43.74 36.41 21.46
CA ALA A 640 -45.17 36.50 21.35
C ALA A 640 -45.64 37.78 20.62
N GLU A 641 -45.05 38.94 20.98
CA GLU A 641 -45.34 40.23 20.32
C GLU A 641 -44.94 40.23 18.84
N ARG A 642 -43.95 39.41 18.45
CA ARG A 642 -43.51 39.24 17.06
C ARG A 642 -44.29 38.20 16.30
N GLY A 643 -45.27 37.55 16.95
CA GLY A 643 -46.20 36.60 16.33
C GLY A 643 -45.62 35.20 16.16
N CYS A 644 -44.71 34.78 17.03
CA CYS A 644 -44.32 33.39 17.20
C CYS A 644 -45.54 32.62 17.76
N GLU A 645 -45.77 31.40 17.30
CA GLU A 645 -46.94 30.60 17.70
C GLU A 645 -46.67 29.81 18.97
N ALA A 646 -45.43 29.30 19.15
CA ALA A 646 -45.11 28.45 20.30
C ALA A 646 -43.70 28.71 20.82
N TYR A 647 -43.43 28.20 22.01
CA TYR A 647 -42.09 28.22 22.58
C TYR A 647 -41.78 26.93 23.34
N GLN A 648 -40.47 26.68 23.48
CA GLN A 648 -39.87 25.61 24.28
C GLN A 648 -38.73 26.20 25.09
N GLY A 649 -38.64 25.86 26.39
CA GLY A 649 -37.57 26.37 27.21
C GLY A 649 -37.76 26.15 28.70
N PHE A 650 -36.71 26.49 29.47
CA PHE A 650 -36.70 26.28 30.93
C PHE A 650 -37.65 27.20 31.66
N LEU A 651 -38.15 28.23 31.02
CA LEU A 651 -39.22 29.06 31.58
C LEU A 651 -40.48 28.23 31.92
N HIS A 652 -40.90 27.33 31.01
CA HIS A 652 -42.02 26.46 31.24
C HIS A 652 -41.61 25.20 31.99
N ALA A 653 -40.65 24.43 31.44
CA ALA A 653 -40.16 23.22 32.07
C ALA A 653 -38.81 22.78 31.49
N ARG A 654 -37.99 22.12 32.33
CA ARG A 654 -36.84 21.35 31.88
C ARG A 654 -37.30 20.03 31.24
N PRO A 655 -36.48 19.38 30.41
CA PRO A 655 -36.74 18.02 29.93
C PRO A 655 -37.03 17.07 31.09
N MET A 656 -38.08 16.29 31.04
CA MET A 656 -38.57 15.42 32.10
C MET A 656 -38.81 13.99 31.61
N ALA A 657 -38.92 13.05 32.53
CA ALA A 657 -39.26 11.67 32.19
C ALA A 657 -40.63 11.55 31.54
N GLY A 658 -40.85 10.52 30.70
CA GLY A 658 -42.09 10.33 29.94
C GLY A 658 -43.32 10.24 30.82
N GLU A 659 -43.26 9.65 32.02
CA GLU A 659 -44.37 9.60 32.98
C GLU A 659 -44.78 10.99 33.49
N ASP A 660 -43.81 11.87 33.77
CA ASP A 660 -44.07 13.23 34.22
C ASP A 660 -44.65 14.09 33.11
N PHE A 661 -44.16 13.90 31.89
CA PHE A 661 -44.68 14.56 30.70
C PHE A 661 -46.13 14.14 30.44
N ALA A 662 -46.44 12.84 30.46
CA ALA A 662 -47.79 12.32 30.28
C ALA A 662 -48.76 12.82 31.36
N ARG A 663 -48.33 12.98 32.62
CA ARG A 663 -49.14 13.57 33.69
C ARG A 663 -49.51 15.04 33.41
N ARG A 664 -48.58 15.82 32.84
CA ARG A 664 -48.84 17.21 32.48
C ARG A 664 -49.82 17.33 31.31
N LEU A 665 -49.73 16.42 30.35
CA LEU A 665 -50.68 16.36 29.24
C LEU A 665 -52.12 16.02 29.70
N ARG A 666 -52.28 15.23 30.79
CA ARG A 666 -53.61 14.90 31.37
C ARG A 666 -54.20 16.02 32.22
N ALA A 667 -53.37 16.88 32.76
CA ALA A 667 -53.79 17.89 33.76
C ALA A 667 -54.54 19.09 33.13
N ARG A 668 -55.09 18.94 31.93
CA ARG A 668 -55.92 19.89 31.19
C ARG A 668 -57.41 19.81 31.50
#